data_5d6cea29d5fb776b1b5432d0d691bcef
#
_entry.id   5d6cea29d5fb776b1b5432d0d691bcef
#
_cell.length_a   1.000
_cell.length_b   1.000
_cell.length_c   1.000
_cell.angle_alpha   90.00
_cell.angle_beta   90.00
_cell.angle_gamma   90.00
#
_symmetry.space_group_name_H-M   'P 1'
#
loop_
_entity.id
_entity.type
_entity.pdbx_description
1 polymer ?
#
loop_
_entity_poly.entity_id
_entity_poly.type
_entity_poly.pdbx_seq_one_letter_code
_entity_poly.pdbx_strand_id
1 'polypeptide(L)'
;MMKRGIPSALVRRTLALIVAVLTVLALSACRRDNGGEVASSDLSTAAPAAETFTVRLSEYKIIYPEKASAACRGAARELKDMLAAVSGGSIAMSDDWSADGAAPEEDLPEILVGATNRQQSEAAVASFGGSAGWSVTVSGRRIVVSASSDILLYYAVGELADAALPCGDGVVGFPAGMSLECSDFNEIKLAADGVPSYPIVYSRYAGSELASAFGELKTKINTLLGSEGQSMRNDALSKAGSYNSETTEILIGDTGYTESAEGISRFGGAEYGFTVVGNKLVVGGRTPVTTARAVARLVEMLDGAVTEGADGKKSITLPCPAVARFRYTGYRANIPEADGLSLTRAVDTGAGGLMLCYEDVGEGEYTAYRTSAENAGFTCVDSNTIGESSYSTYEKEGSGTRLYVAYAGGALRITAEPEDNGYYSGGDADIGGKVVFTQMALSYPGDNTNGMGYVLKLADGSFVIWDGGFTEDAAQLAAYLKKNTAAGEKPYVRLWILTHMHGDHIQCFLEFAARYAGVIRLDNLMAAVPDTYCDPEGACPAWDKVKRAVNSFAGAGIVKPHEGDRIRLPGADIEVLGTYSLILARGGRSDARNDTSVVTRILCGDDGILLPGDAQIPMGEALVAEYGEALRSKYVQVAHHGSIKWPTTRAFYETVKPEYAFFPGSAARYAENRKTEINKYVLSLVGASHMYVADGDWFELVLGK
;
A
#
# COMPACT_ATOMS: atom_id res chain seq x y z
N MET A 1 -48.55 18.14 18.76
CA MET A 1 -47.28 18.83 19.04
C MET A 1 -46.13 18.05 18.39
N MET A 2 -45.77 18.44 17.17
CA MET A 2 -44.66 17.84 16.42
C MET A 2 -43.35 18.56 16.79
N LYS A 3 -42.40 17.83 17.36
CA LYS A 3 -40.99 18.29 17.47
C LYS A 3 -40.29 17.97 16.18
N ARG A 4 -39.98 18.97 15.37
CA ARG A 4 -39.09 18.83 14.20
C ARG A 4 -37.64 18.77 14.71
N GLY A 5 -36.98 17.63 14.52
CA GLY A 5 -35.55 17.48 14.73
C GLY A 5 -34.76 18.15 13.59
N ILE A 6 -33.71 18.84 13.93
CA ILE A 6 -32.78 19.48 12.99
C ILE A 6 -31.97 18.35 12.32
N PRO A 7 -31.78 18.38 10.99
CA PRO A 7 -31.00 17.31 10.30
C PRO A 7 -29.52 17.28 10.77
N SER A 8 -29.05 16.11 11.11
CA SER A 8 -27.68 15.85 11.63
C SER A 8 -26.54 16.32 10.70
N ALA A 9 -26.80 16.43 9.40
CA ALA A 9 -25.85 16.90 8.40
C ALA A 9 -25.45 18.38 8.56
N LEU A 10 -26.38 19.23 9.03
CA LEU A 10 -26.09 20.66 9.21
C LEU A 10 -25.21 20.92 10.44
N VAL A 11 -25.38 20.12 11.49
CA VAL A 11 -24.58 20.24 12.72
C VAL A 11 -23.13 19.75 12.47
N ARG A 12 -22.95 18.70 11.67
CA ARG A 12 -21.61 18.18 11.31
C ARG A 12 -20.83 19.16 10.41
N ARG A 13 -21.48 19.82 9.45
CA ARG A 13 -20.83 20.84 8.61
C ARG A 13 -20.37 22.06 9.40
N THR A 14 -21.13 22.49 10.39
CA THR A 14 -20.78 23.64 11.24
C THR A 14 -19.62 23.27 12.18
N LEU A 15 -19.54 22.01 12.66
CA LEU A 15 -18.44 21.54 13.52
C LEU A 15 -17.14 21.38 12.71
N ALA A 16 -17.21 20.85 11.49
CA ALA A 16 -16.05 20.71 10.60
C ALA A 16 -15.45 22.06 10.20
N LEU A 17 -16.31 23.07 9.95
CA LEU A 17 -15.85 24.42 9.63
C LEU A 17 -15.19 25.11 10.86
N ILE A 18 -15.67 24.84 12.06
CA ILE A 18 -15.07 25.36 13.30
C ILE A 18 -13.72 24.69 13.59
N VAL A 19 -13.59 23.39 13.32
CA VAL A 19 -12.31 22.65 13.48
C VAL A 19 -11.29 23.11 12.45
N ALA A 20 -11.67 23.31 11.18
CA ALA A 20 -10.78 23.82 10.15
C ALA A 20 -10.28 25.24 10.44
N VAL A 21 -11.16 26.12 10.94
CA VAL A 21 -10.76 27.49 11.34
C VAL A 21 -9.86 27.46 12.59
N LEU A 22 -10.07 26.54 13.52
CA LEU A 22 -9.22 26.39 14.71
C LEU A 22 -7.86 25.78 14.37
N THR A 23 -7.76 24.91 13.36
CA THR A 23 -6.48 24.33 12.92
C THR A 23 -5.61 25.37 12.19
N VAL A 24 -6.22 26.22 11.36
CA VAL A 24 -5.53 27.36 10.74
C VAL A 24 -5.11 28.40 11.76
N LEU A 25 -5.87 28.61 12.85
CA LEU A 25 -5.51 29.51 13.93
C LEU A 25 -4.42 28.93 14.86
N ALA A 26 -4.31 27.61 14.99
CA ALA A 26 -3.26 26.96 15.77
C ALA A 26 -1.88 26.99 15.06
N LEU A 27 -1.87 26.94 13.73
CA LEU A 27 -0.64 27.13 12.93
C LEU A 27 -0.18 28.59 12.88
N SER A 28 -1.04 29.57 13.17
CA SER A 28 -0.69 30.99 13.26
C SER A 28 -0.32 31.47 14.67
N ALA A 29 -0.50 30.64 15.72
CA ALA A 29 -0.20 31.02 17.10
C ALA A 29 1.29 30.94 17.49
N CYS A 30 2.17 30.45 16.63
CA CYS A 30 3.64 30.50 16.82
C CYS A 30 4.34 31.70 16.18
N ARG A 31 3.60 32.73 15.73
CA ARG A 31 4.20 34.01 15.34
C ARG A 31 3.74 35.11 16.25
N ARG A 32 4.66 35.67 17.04
CA ARG A 32 4.44 36.88 17.84
C ARG A 32 4.34 38.10 16.95
N ASP A 33 3.36 38.94 17.30
CA ASP A 33 3.03 40.27 16.79
C ASP A 33 4.21 41.22 16.57
N ASN A 34 4.09 41.95 15.44
CA ASN A 34 4.34 43.38 15.42
C ASN A 34 3.39 44.02 14.41
N GLY A 35 2.56 44.94 14.91
CA GLY A 35 1.46 45.55 14.20
C GLY A 35 1.88 46.52 13.09
N GLY A 36 1.03 46.58 12.07
CA GLY A 36 1.06 47.57 11.01
C GLY A 36 -0.21 47.47 10.17
N GLU A 37 -0.98 48.54 10.11
CA GLU A 37 -2.22 48.71 9.35
C GLU A 37 -2.03 48.40 7.87
N VAL A 38 -2.99 47.68 7.27
CA VAL A 38 -3.00 47.36 5.83
C VAL A 38 -4.15 48.12 5.17
N ALA A 39 -3.77 48.99 4.24
CA ALA A 39 -4.67 49.57 3.26
C ALA A 39 -4.94 48.59 2.11
N SER A 40 -6.21 48.53 1.69
CA SER A 40 -6.67 47.69 0.59
C SER A 40 -6.20 48.21 -0.77
N SER A 41 -5.56 47.38 -1.59
CA SER A 41 -5.56 47.50 -3.05
C SER A 41 -5.08 46.22 -3.76
N ASP A 42 -5.90 45.78 -4.68
CA ASP A 42 -5.67 45.02 -5.91
C ASP A 42 -4.96 43.66 -5.87
N LEU A 43 -5.74 42.64 -6.15
CA LEU A 43 -5.40 41.28 -6.60
C LEU A 43 -4.70 41.29 -7.97
N SER A 44 -3.45 40.88 -8.03
CA SER A 44 -2.82 40.00 -9.03
C SER A 44 -1.30 40.13 -8.98
N THR A 45 -0.66 39.43 -8.09
CA THR A 45 0.73 39.00 -8.28
C THR A 45 0.90 37.63 -7.60
N ALA A 46 1.33 36.66 -8.38
CA ALA A 46 1.80 35.37 -7.84
C ALA A 46 2.79 35.64 -6.72
N ALA A 47 2.61 34.98 -5.58
CA ALA A 47 3.57 35.07 -4.50
C ALA A 47 4.97 34.72 -5.06
N PRO A 48 6.03 35.47 -4.70
CA PRO A 48 7.38 35.11 -5.14
C PRO A 48 7.68 33.71 -4.64
N ALA A 49 8.20 32.85 -5.54
CA ALA A 49 8.67 31.53 -5.18
C ALA A 49 9.62 31.67 -3.98
N ALA A 50 9.32 30.97 -2.88
CA ALA A 50 10.17 31.02 -1.69
C ALA A 50 11.61 30.65 -2.10
N GLU A 51 12.59 31.48 -1.73
CA GLU A 51 13.98 31.19 -1.99
C GLU A 51 14.34 29.80 -1.39
N THR A 52 14.98 28.96 -2.20
CA THR A 52 15.31 27.58 -1.82
C THR A 52 16.81 27.44 -1.64
N PHE A 53 17.24 26.93 -0.49
CA PHE A 53 18.59 26.48 -0.26
C PHE A 53 18.76 25.08 -0.86
N THR A 54 19.64 24.92 -1.84
CA THR A 54 19.81 23.65 -2.55
C THR A 54 21.06 22.91 -2.10
N VAL A 55 20.95 21.61 -1.92
CA VAL A 55 22.00 20.67 -1.52
C VAL A 55 22.16 19.60 -2.60
N ARG A 56 23.29 19.63 -3.33
CA ARG A 56 23.68 18.54 -4.21
C ARG A 56 24.36 17.47 -3.37
N LEU A 57 23.74 16.31 -3.22
CA LEU A 57 24.17 15.27 -2.28
C LEU A 57 25.62 14.79 -2.52
N SER A 58 26.07 14.74 -3.77
CA SER A 58 27.44 14.34 -4.13
C SER A 58 28.54 15.34 -3.69
N GLU A 59 28.16 16.60 -3.41
CA GLU A 59 29.07 17.65 -2.96
C GLU A 59 29.06 17.82 -1.44
N TYR A 60 28.04 17.28 -0.76
CA TYR A 60 27.85 17.35 0.68
C TYR A 60 28.32 16.09 1.39
N LYS A 61 28.58 16.22 2.69
CA LYS A 61 28.93 15.13 3.58
C LYS A 61 28.15 15.23 4.89
N ILE A 62 27.61 14.13 5.35
CA ILE A 62 27.07 14.04 6.71
C ILE A 62 28.21 13.77 7.67
N ILE A 63 28.39 14.65 8.68
CA ILE A 63 29.42 14.56 9.71
C ILE A 63 28.76 14.31 11.07
N TYR A 64 29.26 13.32 11.79
CA TYR A 64 28.83 12.98 13.15
C TYR A 64 30.06 12.89 14.08
N PRO A 65 29.94 12.97 15.43
CA PRO A 65 31.08 12.91 16.35
C PRO A 65 31.89 11.60 16.24
N GLU A 66 33.22 11.66 16.33
CA GLU A 66 34.09 10.47 16.39
C GLU A 66 33.64 9.47 17.45
N LYS A 67 33.25 9.97 18.63
CA LYS A 67 32.78 9.17 19.76
C LYS A 67 31.24 9.09 19.83
N ALA A 68 30.57 9.19 18.68
CA ALA A 68 29.11 9.12 18.62
C ALA A 68 28.58 7.84 19.26
N SER A 69 27.47 7.94 19.98
CA SER A 69 26.69 6.81 20.43
C SER A 69 26.10 5.99 19.27
N ALA A 70 25.56 4.83 19.54
CA ALA A 70 24.81 4.05 18.54
C ALA A 70 23.60 4.84 18.04
N ALA A 71 22.91 5.58 18.91
CA ALA A 71 21.76 6.43 18.56
C ALA A 71 22.16 7.58 17.61
N CYS A 72 23.23 8.31 17.92
CA CYS A 72 23.71 9.40 17.05
C CYS A 72 24.12 8.89 15.65
N ARG A 73 24.88 7.78 15.57
CA ARG A 73 25.23 7.15 14.28
C ARG A 73 24.00 6.62 13.55
N GLY A 74 23.00 6.11 14.27
CA GLY A 74 21.72 5.67 13.74
C GLY A 74 20.97 6.82 13.07
N ALA A 75 20.81 7.94 13.77
CA ALA A 75 20.17 9.14 13.24
C ALA A 75 20.88 9.69 12.00
N ALA A 76 22.21 9.75 12.01
CA ALA A 76 23.00 10.20 10.85
C ALA A 76 22.83 9.27 9.63
N ARG A 77 22.76 7.95 9.84
CA ARG A 77 22.51 6.97 8.76
C ARG A 77 21.12 7.13 8.19
N GLU A 78 20.14 7.31 9.05
CA GLU A 78 18.76 7.54 8.61
C GLU A 78 18.63 8.78 7.75
N LEU A 79 19.21 9.91 8.18
CA LEU A 79 19.23 11.11 7.35
C LEU A 79 19.80 10.84 5.96
N LYS A 80 20.92 10.10 5.90
CA LYS A 80 21.53 9.70 4.63
C LYS A 80 20.53 8.95 3.74
N ASP A 81 19.85 7.95 4.29
CA ASP A 81 18.93 7.09 3.54
C ASP A 81 17.68 7.86 3.10
N MET A 82 17.15 8.75 3.95
CA MET A 82 16.00 9.59 3.63
C MET A 82 16.32 10.61 2.52
N LEU A 83 17.45 11.30 2.60
CA LEU A 83 17.86 12.24 1.55
C LEU A 83 18.14 11.55 0.21
N ALA A 84 18.72 10.35 0.26
CA ALA A 84 18.91 9.51 -0.93
C ALA A 84 17.56 9.11 -1.56
N ALA A 85 16.59 8.74 -0.75
CA ALA A 85 15.23 8.37 -1.21
C ALA A 85 14.49 9.55 -1.86
N VAL A 86 14.66 10.78 -1.31
CA VAL A 86 14.01 11.99 -1.85
C VAL A 86 14.60 12.39 -3.20
N SER A 87 15.91 12.27 -3.40
CA SER A 87 16.61 12.84 -4.56
C SER A 87 17.05 11.82 -5.62
N GLY A 88 17.04 10.53 -5.29
CA GLY A 88 17.66 9.48 -6.11
C GLY A 88 19.20 9.50 -6.10
N GLY A 89 19.82 10.42 -5.34
CA GLY A 89 21.28 10.57 -5.22
C GLY A 89 21.88 9.82 -4.04
N SER A 90 23.17 10.04 -3.80
CA SER A 90 23.87 9.50 -2.62
C SER A 90 24.70 10.56 -1.96
N ILE A 91 24.78 10.54 -0.61
CA ILE A 91 25.59 11.43 0.21
C ILE A 91 26.61 10.61 0.99
N ALA A 92 27.86 11.10 1.07
CA ALA A 92 28.89 10.51 1.90
C ALA A 92 28.64 10.79 3.39
N MET A 93 29.12 9.89 4.27
CA MET A 93 29.02 10.03 5.71
C MET A 93 30.34 9.66 6.37
N SER A 94 30.81 10.46 7.32
CA SER A 94 31.99 10.15 8.14
C SER A 94 31.90 10.78 9.55
N ASP A 95 32.75 10.32 10.44
CA ASP A 95 32.99 11.02 11.70
C ASP A 95 33.76 12.33 11.51
N ASP A 96 33.88 13.10 12.59
CA ASP A 96 34.56 14.39 12.65
C ASP A 96 36.04 14.28 13.07
N TRP A 97 36.60 13.07 13.04
CA TRP A 97 38.02 12.84 13.40
C TRP A 97 38.98 13.64 12.50
N SER A 98 40.00 14.26 13.09
CA SER A 98 41.11 14.89 12.41
C SER A 98 42.41 14.57 13.12
N ALA A 99 43.53 14.45 12.35
CA ALA A 99 44.82 13.99 12.87
C ALA A 99 45.45 14.95 13.89
N ASP A 100 45.11 16.22 13.84
CA ASP A 100 45.61 17.31 14.71
C ASP A 100 44.55 17.83 15.68
N GLY A 101 43.35 17.22 15.69
CA GLY A 101 42.23 17.67 16.51
C GLY A 101 41.64 19.03 16.11
N ALA A 102 42.14 19.62 15.01
CA ALA A 102 41.69 20.93 14.55
C ALA A 102 40.29 20.81 13.85
N ALA A 103 39.40 21.77 14.12
CA ALA A 103 38.22 21.94 13.32
C ALA A 103 38.64 22.31 11.88
N PRO A 104 38.00 21.70 10.83
CA PRO A 104 38.33 22.07 9.45
C PRO A 104 37.93 23.51 9.15
N GLU A 105 38.56 24.06 8.10
CA GLU A 105 38.33 25.43 7.64
C GLU A 105 36.83 25.76 7.48
N GLU A 106 36.53 27.04 7.65
CA GLU A 106 35.17 27.56 7.58
C GLU A 106 34.53 27.29 6.20
N ASP A 107 33.21 26.93 6.24
CA ASP A 107 32.30 26.90 5.09
C ASP A 107 32.38 25.69 4.14
N LEU A 108 32.72 24.50 4.63
CA LEU A 108 32.58 23.26 3.89
C LEU A 108 31.08 22.87 3.75
N PRO A 109 30.69 22.23 2.61
CA PRO A 109 29.30 21.73 2.42
C PRO A 109 29.08 20.49 3.28
N GLU A 110 28.63 20.68 4.52
CA GLU A 110 28.44 19.62 5.51
C GLU A 110 27.02 19.64 6.08
N ILE A 111 26.48 18.46 6.40
CA ILE A 111 25.34 18.32 7.28
C ILE A 111 25.87 17.76 8.60
N LEU A 112 25.84 18.56 9.63
CA LEU A 112 26.39 18.22 10.95
C LEU A 112 25.28 17.56 11.78
N VAL A 113 25.52 16.37 12.30
CA VAL A 113 24.55 15.63 13.13
C VAL A 113 25.13 15.38 14.52
N GLY A 114 24.54 15.99 15.54
CA GLY A 114 24.97 15.88 16.93
C GLY A 114 26.07 16.85 17.30
N ALA A 115 26.77 16.56 18.41
CA ALA A 115 27.84 17.40 19.00
C ALA A 115 29.18 17.18 18.29
N THR A 116 29.29 17.59 17.02
CA THR A 116 30.55 17.51 16.26
C THR A 116 31.56 18.57 16.75
N ASN A 117 32.84 18.42 16.39
CA ASN A 117 33.89 19.37 16.69
C ASN A 117 33.81 20.67 15.85
N ARG A 118 32.68 20.98 15.21
CA ARG A 118 32.41 22.23 14.50
C ARG A 118 31.78 23.25 15.44
N GLN A 119 32.28 24.50 15.38
CA GLN A 119 31.82 25.60 16.23
C GLN A 119 30.27 25.74 16.18
N GLN A 120 29.67 25.55 15.00
CA GLN A 120 28.21 25.67 14.85
C GLN A 120 27.47 24.57 15.63
N SER A 121 27.95 23.32 15.63
CA SER A 121 27.36 22.23 16.44
C SER A 121 27.55 22.51 17.93
N GLU A 122 28.71 22.91 18.36
CA GLU A 122 28.99 23.24 19.77
C GLU A 122 28.09 24.37 20.28
N ALA A 123 27.95 25.45 19.49
CA ALA A 123 27.04 26.55 19.81
C ALA A 123 25.58 26.12 19.89
N ALA A 124 25.12 25.30 18.95
CA ALA A 124 23.75 24.80 18.93
C ALA A 124 23.45 23.89 20.12
N VAL A 125 24.34 22.97 20.49
CA VAL A 125 24.18 22.13 21.68
C VAL A 125 24.20 22.97 22.97
N ALA A 126 25.11 23.96 23.07
CA ALA A 126 25.18 24.84 24.22
C ALA A 126 23.93 25.70 24.42
N SER A 127 23.20 26.02 23.33
CA SER A 127 21.97 26.83 23.40
C SER A 127 20.82 26.17 24.16
N PHE A 128 20.82 24.83 24.32
CA PHE A 128 19.79 24.13 25.09
C PHE A 128 19.89 24.35 26.59
N GLY A 129 21.06 24.79 27.11
CA GLY A 129 21.24 25.17 28.53
C GLY A 129 20.86 24.06 29.51
N GLY A 130 20.93 22.80 29.10
CA GLY A 130 20.54 21.64 29.91
C GLY A 130 19.05 21.25 29.82
N SER A 131 18.23 22.00 29.07
CA SER A 131 16.85 21.66 28.79
C SER A 131 16.76 20.65 27.64
N ALA A 132 15.72 19.81 27.64
CA ALA A 132 15.44 18.93 26.51
C ALA A 132 15.08 19.79 25.28
N GLY A 133 15.71 19.48 24.15
CA GLY A 133 15.47 20.21 22.90
C GLY A 133 16.26 19.64 21.73
N TRP A 134 15.78 19.94 20.52
CA TRP A 134 16.53 19.76 19.29
C TRP A 134 16.34 20.97 18.36
N SER A 135 17.28 21.17 17.46
CA SER A 135 17.21 22.22 16.45
C SER A 135 17.83 21.78 15.13
N VAL A 136 17.32 22.32 14.02
CA VAL A 136 17.88 22.22 12.68
C VAL A 136 17.99 23.62 12.11
N THR A 137 19.20 24.04 11.74
CA THR A 137 19.44 25.39 11.19
C THR A 137 20.36 25.34 9.99
N VAL A 138 20.16 26.27 9.03
CA VAL A 138 21.07 26.51 7.93
C VAL A 138 22.04 27.64 8.32
N SER A 139 23.34 27.39 8.26
CA SER A 139 24.39 28.33 8.56
C SER A 139 25.48 28.31 7.46
N GLY A 140 25.45 29.30 6.58
CA GLY A 140 26.32 29.30 5.39
C GLY A 140 26.02 28.12 4.49
N ARG A 141 27.02 27.29 4.18
CA ARG A 141 26.87 26.05 3.42
C ARG A 141 26.61 24.83 4.31
N ARG A 142 26.40 25.02 5.61
CA ARG A 142 26.16 23.94 6.56
C ARG A 142 24.69 23.84 6.96
N ILE A 143 24.23 22.62 7.13
CA ILE A 143 23.00 22.33 7.85
C ILE A 143 23.41 21.73 9.20
N VAL A 144 22.94 22.31 10.30
CA VAL A 144 23.28 21.89 11.66
C VAL A 144 22.09 21.23 12.30
N VAL A 145 22.20 19.94 12.59
CA VAL A 145 21.20 19.11 13.26
C VAL A 145 21.72 18.82 14.67
N SER A 146 21.14 19.43 15.67
CA SER A 146 21.61 19.36 17.05
C SER A 146 20.49 18.98 18.00
N ALA A 147 20.85 18.34 19.11
CA ALA A 147 19.94 18.01 20.19
C ALA A 147 20.65 18.00 21.55
N SER A 148 19.89 18.17 22.63
CA SER A 148 20.39 18.07 24.01
C SER A 148 20.74 16.65 24.44
N SER A 149 20.26 15.64 23.69
CA SER A 149 20.60 14.23 23.86
C SER A 149 20.51 13.49 22.54
N ASP A 150 21.26 12.40 22.38
CA ASP A 150 21.34 11.65 21.12
C ASP A 150 20.00 11.02 20.69
N ILE A 151 19.10 10.73 21.62
CA ILE A 151 17.75 10.21 21.34
C ILE A 151 16.89 11.26 20.59
N LEU A 152 17.07 12.53 20.90
CA LEU A 152 16.33 13.64 20.28
C LEU A 152 16.81 13.94 18.86
N LEU A 153 18.00 13.48 18.47
CA LEU A 153 18.50 13.61 17.10
C LEU A 153 17.61 12.90 16.08
N TYR A 154 16.97 11.80 16.46
CA TYR A 154 16.03 11.11 15.55
C TYR A 154 14.86 11.99 15.14
N TYR A 155 14.34 12.80 16.08
CA TYR A 155 13.26 13.74 15.76
C TYR A 155 13.76 14.88 14.85
N ALA A 156 14.91 15.45 15.17
CA ALA A 156 15.52 16.52 14.36
C ALA A 156 15.82 16.06 12.93
N VAL A 157 16.33 14.84 12.77
CA VAL A 157 16.59 14.22 11.47
C VAL A 157 15.32 13.98 10.69
N GLY A 158 14.25 13.52 11.34
CA GLY A 158 12.96 13.32 10.72
C GLY A 158 12.40 14.63 10.16
N GLU A 159 12.38 15.69 10.96
CA GLU A 159 11.89 17.01 10.55
C GLU A 159 12.74 17.63 9.40
N LEU A 160 14.07 17.43 9.44
CA LEU A 160 14.92 17.86 8.32
C LEU A 160 14.58 17.11 7.02
N ALA A 161 14.35 15.81 7.11
CA ALA A 161 14.02 15.01 5.95
C ALA A 161 12.62 15.33 5.38
N ASP A 162 11.65 15.64 6.25
CA ASP A 162 10.33 16.09 5.83
C ASP A 162 10.33 17.47 5.17
N ALA A 163 11.29 18.34 5.57
CA ALA A 163 11.48 19.62 4.91
C ALA A 163 12.21 19.53 3.57
N ALA A 164 12.75 18.37 3.20
CA ALA A 164 13.50 18.17 1.97
C ALA A 164 12.59 18.06 0.75
N LEU A 165 12.77 18.94 -0.23
CA LEU A 165 12.06 18.97 -1.49
C LEU A 165 12.86 18.30 -2.60
N PRO A 166 12.31 17.37 -3.39
CA PRO A 166 13.01 16.76 -4.50
C PRO A 166 13.23 17.79 -5.62
N CYS A 167 14.51 17.99 -6.01
CA CYS A 167 14.89 18.87 -7.10
C CYS A 167 15.49 18.09 -8.31
N GLY A 168 15.46 16.76 -8.27
CA GLY A 168 16.02 15.88 -9.30
C GLY A 168 17.55 15.76 -9.27
N ASP A 169 18.10 14.81 -9.99
CA ASP A 169 19.54 14.61 -10.23
C ASP A 169 20.44 14.63 -8.96
N GLY A 170 19.96 14.04 -7.87
CA GLY A 170 20.71 14.00 -6.62
C GLY A 170 20.74 15.33 -5.88
N VAL A 171 19.79 16.23 -6.14
CA VAL A 171 19.65 17.54 -5.48
C VAL A 171 18.40 17.56 -4.62
N VAL A 172 18.52 18.05 -3.40
CA VAL A 172 17.40 18.36 -2.50
C VAL A 172 17.36 19.86 -2.22
N GLY A 173 16.15 20.40 -2.14
CA GLY A 173 15.90 21.79 -1.75
C GLY A 173 15.40 21.87 -0.32
N PHE A 174 15.75 22.94 0.38
CA PHE A 174 15.19 23.29 1.69
C PHE A 174 14.73 24.75 1.67
N PRO A 175 13.74 25.14 2.48
CA PRO A 175 13.39 26.55 2.61
C PRO A 175 14.61 27.39 2.97
N ALA A 176 14.83 28.51 2.27
CA ALA A 176 15.93 29.41 2.59
C ALA A 176 15.76 29.97 4.02
N GLY A 177 16.86 29.98 4.79
CA GLY A 177 16.84 30.40 6.19
C GLY A 177 16.07 29.47 7.12
N MET A 178 15.90 28.21 6.74
CA MET A 178 15.23 27.20 7.54
C MET A 178 15.79 27.15 8.97
N SER A 179 14.89 27.24 9.94
CA SER A 179 15.17 27.05 11.37
C SER A 179 13.99 26.27 11.96
N LEU A 180 14.25 25.03 12.35
CA LEU A 180 13.30 24.14 12.99
C LEU A 180 13.79 23.87 14.41
N GLU A 181 12.88 23.84 15.39
CA GLU A 181 13.22 23.54 16.78
C GLU A 181 12.04 22.95 17.52
N CYS A 182 12.33 22.14 18.54
CA CYS A 182 11.33 21.65 19.49
C CYS A 182 11.97 21.58 20.89
N SER A 183 11.21 22.05 21.89
CA SER A 183 11.59 21.99 23.30
C SER A 183 10.44 21.49 24.18
N ASP A 184 9.31 21.09 23.58
CA ASP A 184 8.13 20.58 24.30
C ASP A 184 8.05 19.06 24.15
N PHE A 185 8.35 18.34 25.25
CA PHE A 185 8.36 16.89 25.30
C PHE A 185 7.60 16.39 26.52
N ASN A 186 6.79 15.36 26.31
CA ASN A 186 6.24 14.54 27.37
C ASN A 186 7.31 13.53 27.85
N GLU A 187 7.50 13.42 29.14
CA GLU A 187 8.36 12.37 29.71
C GLU A 187 7.55 11.08 29.93
N ILE A 188 7.75 10.09 29.08
CA ILE A 188 7.09 8.79 29.19
C ILE A 188 7.98 7.83 29.97
N LYS A 189 7.63 7.61 31.24
CA LYS A 189 8.36 6.69 32.13
C LYS A 189 7.95 5.25 31.88
N LEU A 190 8.55 4.62 30.86
CA LEU A 190 8.27 3.23 30.46
C LEU A 190 8.64 2.23 31.56
N ALA A 191 9.65 2.55 32.37
CA ALA A 191 10.05 1.79 33.52
C ALA A 191 10.67 2.68 34.59
N ALA A 192 10.47 2.33 35.88
CA ALA A 192 11.09 3.00 37.01
C ALA A 192 11.71 1.96 37.96
N ASP A 193 12.95 2.23 38.39
CA ASP A 193 13.66 1.41 39.38
C ASP A 193 13.71 -0.08 39.05
N GLY A 194 13.87 -0.43 37.78
CA GLY A 194 13.91 -1.81 37.29
C GLY A 194 12.54 -2.43 36.99
N VAL A 195 11.43 -1.69 37.20
CA VAL A 195 10.07 -2.21 37.04
C VAL A 195 9.39 -1.57 35.85
N PRO A 196 8.95 -2.33 34.81
CA PRO A 196 8.16 -1.82 33.68
C PRO A 196 6.80 -1.26 34.18
N SER A 197 6.43 -0.09 33.62
CA SER A 197 5.19 0.63 33.97
C SER A 197 4.13 0.60 32.85
N TYR A 198 4.54 0.21 31.62
CA TYR A 198 3.71 0.20 30.42
C TYR A 198 3.62 -1.21 29.82
N PRO A 199 2.59 -2.02 30.13
CA PRO A 199 2.32 -3.26 29.41
C PRO A 199 2.19 -3.03 27.90
N ILE A 200 2.70 -3.96 27.09
CA ILE A 200 2.56 -3.91 25.63
C ILE A 200 1.24 -4.57 25.24
N VAL A 201 0.42 -3.86 24.44
CA VAL A 201 -0.82 -4.37 23.86
C VAL A 201 -0.73 -4.24 22.33
N TYR A 202 -1.05 -5.32 21.63
CA TYR A 202 -1.02 -5.36 20.17
C TYR A 202 -2.31 -5.96 19.59
N SER A 203 -2.61 -5.70 18.33
CA SER A 203 -3.81 -6.22 17.67
C SER A 203 -3.79 -7.75 17.60
N ARG A 204 -4.89 -8.41 17.99
CA ARG A 204 -5.10 -9.85 17.82
C ARG A 204 -5.00 -10.32 16.37
N TYR A 205 -5.05 -9.39 15.46
CA TYR A 205 -5.01 -9.62 14.03
C TYR A 205 -3.65 -9.29 13.40
N ALA A 206 -2.66 -8.99 14.23
CA ALA A 206 -1.30 -8.76 13.76
C ALA A 206 -0.74 -10.06 13.16
N GLY A 207 -0.18 -9.96 11.96
CA GLY A 207 0.52 -11.05 11.29
C GLY A 207 1.78 -11.49 12.04
N SER A 208 2.34 -12.63 11.64
CA SER A 208 3.52 -13.23 12.32
C SER A 208 4.74 -12.31 12.31
N GLU A 209 4.93 -11.50 11.28
CA GLU A 209 6.05 -10.56 11.17
C GLU A 209 5.95 -9.41 12.17
N LEU A 210 4.74 -8.86 12.36
CA LEU A 210 4.50 -7.89 13.43
C LEU A 210 4.68 -8.50 14.82
N ALA A 211 4.31 -9.78 14.99
CA ALA A 211 4.53 -10.49 16.25
C ALA A 211 6.02 -10.59 16.62
N SER A 212 6.91 -10.74 15.62
CA SER A 212 8.37 -10.69 15.83
C SER A 212 8.81 -9.33 16.37
N ALA A 213 8.37 -8.24 15.73
CA ALA A 213 8.71 -6.88 16.15
C ALA A 213 8.25 -6.59 17.61
N PHE A 214 7.05 -7.05 17.99
CA PHE A 214 6.56 -6.88 19.37
C PHE A 214 7.41 -7.67 20.38
N GLY A 215 7.85 -8.89 20.00
CA GLY A 215 8.77 -9.71 20.79
C GLY A 215 10.12 -9.03 20.98
N GLU A 216 10.64 -8.37 19.96
CA GLU A 216 11.88 -7.60 20.03
C GLU A 216 11.77 -6.42 21.00
N LEU A 217 10.68 -5.65 20.97
CA LEU A 217 10.46 -4.55 21.91
C LEU A 217 10.41 -5.06 23.38
N LYS A 218 9.66 -6.15 23.63
CA LYS A 218 9.62 -6.78 24.95
C LYS A 218 11.01 -7.20 25.41
N THR A 219 11.74 -7.91 24.55
CA THR A 219 13.09 -8.40 24.84
C THR A 219 14.05 -7.24 25.10
N LYS A 220 13.96 -6.16 24.31
CA LYS A 220 14.78 -4.96 24.48
C LYS A 220 14.57 -4.33 25.86
N ILE A 221 13.31 -4.09 26.26
CA ILE A 221 12.99 -3.51 27.57
C ILE A 221 13.53 -4.40 28.70
N ASN A 222 13.29 -5.71 28.63
CA ASN A 222 13.79 -6.66 29.62
C ASN A 222 15.32 -6.66 29.71
N THR A 223 16.02 -6.65 28.58
CA THR A 223 17.49 -6.61 28.53
C THR A 223 18.04 -5.33 29.15
N LEU A 224 17.45 -4.19 28.84
CA LEU A 224 17.87 -2.90 29.39
C LEU A 224 17.68 -2.83 30.90
N LEU A 225 16.61 -3.38 31.42
CA LEU A 225 16.31 -3.42 32.85
C LEU A 225 17.04 -4.54 33.60
N GLY A 226 17.58 -5.54 32.90
CA GLY A 226 18.13 -6.77 33.52
C GLY A 226 17.07 -7.62 34.22
N SER A 227 15.82 -7.60 33.72
CA SER A 227 14.66 -8.29 34.31
C SER A 227 13.73 -8.84 33.25
N GLU A 228 12.89 -9.82 33.59
CA GLU A 228 11.87 -10.41 32.72
C GLU A 228 10.45 -9.84 32.98
N GLY A 229 10.36 -8.65 33.58
CA GLY A 229 9.11 -8.07 34.07
C GLY A 229 8.18 -7.47 33.02
N GLN A 230 8.67 -7.23 31.78
CA GLN A 230 7.84 -6.62 30.75
C GLN A 230 6.73 -7.55 30.29
N SER A 231 5.47 -7.16 30.49
CA SER A 231 4.31 -7.90 30.05
C SER A 231 3.89 -7.53 28.64
N MET A 232 3.34 -8.50 27.90
CA MET A 232 2.84 -8.33 26.54
C MET A 232 1.59 -9.19 26.35
N ARG A 233 0.53 -8.62 25.74
CA ARG A 233 -0.70 -9.32 25.42
C ARG A 233 -1.32 -8.80 24.12
N ASN A 234 -2.17 -9.60 23.48
CA ASN A 234 -3.02 -9.08 22.43
C ASN A 234 -4.26 -8.35 23.01
N ASP A 235 -4.99 -7.66 22.16
CA ASP A 235 -6.20 -6.91 22.50
C ASP A 235 -7.46 -7.77 22.60
N ALA A 236 -7.35 -9.10 22.55
CA ALA A 236 -8.47 -10.02 22.74
C ALA A 236 -8.95 -10.02 24.18
N LEU A 237 -9.89 -9.16 24.49
CA LEU A 237 -10.52 -9.11 25.78
C LEU A 237 -11.66 -10.12 25.88
N SER A 238 -11.80 -10.74 27.04
CA SER A 238 -12.85 -11.72 27.32
C SER A 238 -14.27 -11.12 27.31
N LYS A 239 -14.38 -9.77 27.33
CA LYS A 239 -15.65 -9.04 27.27
C LYS A 239 -15.49 -7.76 26.46
N ALA A 240 -16.38 -7.52 25.50
CA ALA A 240 -16.49 -6.25 24.82
C ALA A 240 -16.72 -5.12 25.81
N GLY A 241 -15.98 -4.00 25.69
CA GLY A 241 -16.10 -2.82 26.52
C GLY A 241 -15.23 -2.81 27.80
N SER A 242 -14.24 -3.70 27.90
CA SER A 242 -13.32 -3.74 29.06
C SER A 242 -11.95 -3.10 28.80
N TYR A 243 -11.83 -2.26 27.77
CA TYR A 243 -10.64 -1.41 27.58
C TYR A 243 -10.62 -0.32 28.67
N ASN A 244 -9.51 -0.21 29.38
CA ASN A 244 -9.38 0.76 30.46
C ASN A 244 -8.50 1.93 30.03
N SER A 245 -9.12 3.09 29.82
CA SER A 245 -8.43 4.33 29.45
C SER A 245 -7.49 4.86 30.53
N GLU A 246 -7.71 4.49 31.80
CA GLU A 246 -6.93 4.99 32.95
C GLU A 246 -5.58 4.27 33.11
N THR A 247 -5.40 3.09 32.55
CA THR A 247 -4.13 2.34 32.64
C THR A 247 -3.08 2.87 31.66
N THR A 248 -1.81 2.86 32.10
CA THR A 248 -0.68 3.11 31.21
C THR A 248 -0.40 1.88 30.37
N GLU A 249 -0.31 2.01 29.05
CA GLU A 249 -0.01 0.91 28.12
C GLU A 249 0.69 1.43 26.88
N ILE A 250 1.53 0.60 26.25
CA ILE A 250 2.02 0.80 24.90
C ILE A 250 1.03 0.09 23.98
N LEU A 251 0.30 0.85 23.15
CA LEU A 251 -0.61 0.32 22.14
C LEU A 251 0.11 0.25 20.79
N ILE A 252 0.24 -0.93 20.21
CA ILE A 252 0.96 -1.12 18.96
C ILE A 252 -0.01 -1.36 17.79
N GLY A 253 0.00 -0.44 16.84
CA GLY A 253 -0.84 -0.45 15.66
C GLY A 253 -2.33 -0.26 15.99
N ASP A 254 -3.18 -0.70 15.07
CA ASP A 254 -4.64 -0.61 15.20
C ASP A 254 -5.15 -1.72 16.13
N THR A 255 -5.30 -1.40 17.40
CA THR A 255 -5.89 -2.26 18.44
C THR A 255 -7.38 -1.91 18.61
N GLY A 256 -8.09 -2.71 19.44
CA GLY A 256 -9.48 -2.41 19.79
C GLY A 256 -9.69 -1.17 20.68
N TYR A 257 -8.64 -0.43 21.03
CA TYR A 257 -8.71 0.80 21.84
C TYR A 257 -9.03 2.02 20.96
N THR A 258 -9.88 2.92 21.48
CA THR A 258 -10.16 4.20 20.81
C THR A 258 -8.92 5.08 20.69
N GLU A 259 -8.04 5.02 21.71
CA GLU A 259 -6.77 5.74 21.72
C GLU A 259 -5.81 5.27 20.62
N SER A 260 -5.85 3.99 20.23
CA SER A 260 -5.12 3.47 19.07
C SER A 260 -5.58 4.15 17.78
N ALA A 261 -6.89 4.13 17.52
CA ALA A 261 -7.46 4.72 16.32
C ALA A 261 -7.17 6.24 16.25
N GLU A 262 -7.34 6.96 17.38
CA GLU A 262 -7.00 8.37 17.45
C GLU A 262 -5.51 8.62 17.20
N GLY A 263 -4.62 7.87 17.85
CA GLY A 263 -3.18 8.04 17.68
C GLY A 263 -2.71 7.74 16.26
N ILE A 264 -3.16 6.63 15.68
CA ILE A 264 -2.80 6.23 14.30
C ILE A 264 -3.35 7.23 13.26
N SER A 265 -4.51 7.85 13.52
CA SER A 265 -5.08 8.85 12.61
C SER A 265 -4.21 10.10 12.44
N ARG A 266 -3.27 10.35 13.33
CA ARG A 266 -2.35 11.50 13.27
C ARG A 266 -1.19 11.30 12.28
N PHE A 267 -1.03 10.09 11.73
CA PHE A 267 0.01 9.76 10.76
C PHE A 267 -0.56 9.74 9.33
N GLY A 268 0.24 10.21 8.38
CA GLY A 268 -0.02 10.06 6.95
C GLY A 268 0.18 8.60 6.48
N GLY A 269 -0.12 8.32 5.21
CA GLY A 269 -0.08 6.95 4.68
C GLY A 269 1.28 6.27 4.76
N ALA A 270 2.36 7.02 4.50
CA ALA A 270 3.74 6.54 4.59
C ALA A 270 4.42 6.91 5.91
N GLU A 271 3.71 7.52 6.86
CA GLU A 271 4.26 7.94 8.13
C GLU A 271 4.08 6.87 9.21
N TYR A 272 4.98 6.92 10.19
CA TYR A 272 4.93 6.10 11.40
C TYR A 272 5.52 6.86 12.58
N GLY A 273 5.29 6.38 13.77
CA GLY A 273 5.91 6.98 14.95
C GLY A 273 5.19 6.70 16.25
N PHE A 274 5.23 7.71 17.13
CA PHE A 274 4.67 7.62 18.47
C PHE A 274 3.81 8.84 18.77
N THR A 275 2.75 8.63 19.52
CA THR A 275 1.93 9.71 20.05
C THR A 275 1.35 9.34 21.40
N VAL A 276 1.14 10.32 22.25
CA VAL A 276 0.47 10.12 23.53
C VAL A 276 -1.01 10.48 23.38
N VAL A 277 -1.86 9.52 23.74
CA VAL A 277 -3.31 9.72 23.79
C VAL A 277 -3.81 9.30 25.16
N GLY A 278 -4.24 10.26 25.99
CA GLY A 278 -4.55 9.99 27.39
C GLY A 278 -3.34 9.41 28.12
N ASN A 279 -3.52 8.22 28.73
CA ASN A 279 -2.47 7.50 29.44
C ASN A 279 -1.76 6.45 28.55
N LYS A 280 -1.99 6.45 27.24
CA LYS A 280 -1.43 5.47 26.31
C LYS A 280 -0.30 6.05 25.49
N LEU A 281 0.75 5.27 25.29
CA LEU A 281 1.75 5.51 24.24
C LEU A 281 1.34 4.69 23.03
N VAL A 282 0.83 5.36 21.98
CA VAL A 282 0.45 4.71 20.71
C VAL A 282 1.69 4.67 19.80
N VAL A 283 2.06 3.49 19.37
CA VAL A 283 3.23 3.22 18.51
C VAL A 283 2.75 2.57 17.23
N GLY A 284 2.97 3.20 16.08
CA GLY A 284 2.51 2.62 14.82
C GLY A 284 2.51 3.57 13.64
N GLY A 285 1.83 3.14 12.60
CA GLY A 285 1.51 3.85 11.38
C GLY A 285 0.25 3.25 10.77
N ARG A 286 -0.15 3.74 9.60
CA ARG A 286 -1.41 3.36 8.97
C ARG A 286 -1.39 1.98 8.31
N THR A 287 -0.21 1.38 8.13
CA THR A 287 -0.04 0.06 7.53
C THR A 287 0.73 -0.87 8.46
N PRO A 288 0.67 -2.20 8.29
CA PRO A 288 1.50 -3.13 9.05
C PRO A 288 3.00 -2.84 8.91
N VAL A 289 3.47 -2.48 7.71
CA VAL A 289 4.87 -2.12 7.46
C VAL A 289 5.28 -0.89 8.26
N THR A 290 4.50 0.18 8.20
CA THR A 290 4.79 1.40 8.96
C THR A 290 4.68 1.17 10.46
N THR A 291 3.77 0.29 10.92
CA THR A 291 3.69 -0.12 12.32
C THR A 291 4.95 -0.89 12.77
N ALA A 292 5.44 -1.83 11.96
CA ALA A 292 6.68 -2.54 12.26
C ALA A 292 7.88 -1.59 12.36
N ARG A 293 7.94 -0.59 11.48
CA ARG A 293 8.97 0.45 11.51
C ARG A 293 8.90 1.32 12.76
N ALA A 294 7.69 1.68 13.21
CA ALA A 294 7.52 2.42 14.47
C ALA A 294 8.07 1.63 15.67
N VAL A 295 7.79 0.34 15.74
CA VAL A 295 8.32 -0.53 16.80
C VAL A 295 9.84 -0.62 16.71
N ALA A 296 10.41 -0.86 15.52
CA ALA A 296 11.86 -0.91 15.33
C ALA A 296 12.53 0.42 15.74
N ARG A 297 11.93 1.55 15.38
CA ARG A 297 12.39 2.88 15.78
C ARG A 297 12.42 3.05 17.29
N LEU A 298 11.33 2.65 17.97
CA LEU A 298 11.28 2.69 19.42
C LEU A 298 12.40 1.83 20.04
N VAL A 299 12.61 0.61 19.55
CA VAL A 299 13.68 -0.30 19.99
C VAL A 299 15.06 0.35 19.89
N GLU A 300 15.35 1.02 18.74
CA GLU A 300 16.61 1.75 18.53
C GLU A 300 16.79 2.91 19.51
N MET A 301 15.74 3.67 19.79
CA MET A 301 15.77 4.84 20.66
C MET A 301 15.92 4.48 22.13
N LEU A 302 15.48 3.30 22.57
CA LEU A 302 15.49 2.91 24.00
C LEU A 302 16.89 2.86 24.62
N ASP A 303 17.96 2.63 23.85
CA ASP A 303 19.33 2.67 24.38
C ASP A 303 19.71 4.04 24.97
N GLY A 304 19.23 5.11 24.33
CA GLY A 304 19.44 6.49 24.80
C GLY A 304 18.49 6.94 25.91
N ALA A 305 17.46 6.13 26.23
CA ALA A 305 16.42 6.46 27.18
C ALA A 305 16.68 5.89 28.62
N VAL A 306 17.78 5.13 28.80
CA VAL A 306 18.11 4.46 30.05
C VAL A 306 18.89 5.37 30.97
N THR A 307 18.48 5.43 32.23
CA THR A 307 19.24 6.05 33.32
C THR A 307 19.45 5.01 34.42
N GLU A 308 20.59 5.07 35.10
CA GLU A 308 20.91 4.20 36.24
C GLU A 308 20.99 5.02 37.51
N GLY A 309 20.23 4.64 38.52
CA GLY A 309 20.21 5.24 39.85
C GLY A 309 21.44 4.89 40.66
N ALA A 310 21.66 5.59 41.77
CA ALA A 310 22.79 5.34 42.67
C ALA A 310 22.75 3.93 43.32
N ASP A 311 21.58 3.28 43.34
CA ASP A 311 21.35 1.90 43.82
C ASP A 311 21.55 0.84 42.70
N GLY A 312 22.01 1.26 41.52
CA GLY A 312 22.23 0.38 40.36
C GLY A 312 20.94 -0.01 39.61
N LYS A 313 19.79 0.47 40.03
CA LYS A 313 18.53 0.20 39.35
C LYS A 313 18.39 1.10 38.12
N LYS A 314 17.84 0.54 37.06
CA LYS A 314 17.65 1.23 35.79
C LYS A 314 16.23 1.71 35.62
N SER A 315 16.08 2.88 35.03
CA SER A 315 14.81 3.46 34.62
C SER A 315 14.86 3.77 33.11
N ILE A 316 13.73 3.72 32.44
CA ILE A 316 13.61 4.04 31.02
C ILE A 316 12.62 5.21 30.90
N THR A 317 13.12 6.37 30.46
CA THR A 317 12.31 7.56 30.23
C THR A 317 12.48 8.00 28.78
N LEU A 318 11.38 7.96 28.01
CA LEU A 318 11.34 8.40 26.60
C LEU A 318 10.84 9.85 26.56
N PRO A 319 11.64 10.83 26.15
CA PRO A 319 11.14 12.15 25.81
C PRO A 319 10.39 12.04 24.48
N CYS A 320 9.11 12.34 24.47
CA CYS A 320 8.24 12.20 23.32
C CYS A 320 7.53 13.53 23.02
N PRO A 321 7.65 14.12 21.84
CA PRO A 321 6.81 15.25 21.45
C PRO A 321 5.35 14.81 21.39
N ALA A 322 4.40 15.74 21.31
CA ALA A 322 2.98 15.39 21.22
C ALA A 322 2.69 14.38 20.11
N VAL A 323 3.40 14.51 18.98
CA VAL A 323 3.43 13.52 17.89
C VAL A 323 4.87 13.45 17.38
N ALA A 324 5.49 12.28 17.49
CA ALA A 324 6.78 11.97 16.88
C ALA A 324 6.52 11.31 15.53
N ARG A 325 6.89 11.95 14.42
CA ARG A 325 6.69 11.45 13.06
C ARG A 325 8.00 11.06 12.42
N PHE A 326 7.94 9.99 11.64
CA PHE A 326 9.01 9.51 10.78
C PHE A 326 8.38 9.04 9.47
N ARG A 327 9.10 9.17 8.36
CA ARG A 327 8.62 8.73 7.05
C ARG A 327 9.23 7.37 6.66
N TYR A 328 8.41 6.46 6.18
CA TYR A 328 8.87 5.21 5.60
C TYR A 328 9.23 5.41 4.13
N THR A 329 10.51 5.26 3.81
CA THR A 329 11.05 5.49 2.46
C THR A 329 10.93 4.28 1.52
N GLY A 330 10.42 3.15 2.02
CA GLY A 330 10.18 1.96 1.21
C GLY A 330 8.94 2.06 0.31
N TYR A 331 8.01 2.98 0.62
CA TYR A 331 6.94 3.35 -0.30
C TYR A 331 7.39 4.44 -1.27
N ARG A 332 6.79 4.49 -2.45
CA ARG A 332 7.01 5.60 -3.38
C ARG A 332 6.45 6.89 -2.79
N ALA A 333 7.34 7.80 -2.43
CA ALA A 333 7.05 8.93 -1.57
C ALA A 333 6.38 10.13 -2.24
N ASN A 334 6.27 10.16 -3.57
CA ASN A 334 5.84 11.34 -4.31
C ASN A 334 4.37 11.24 -4.78
N ILE A 335 3.50 10.75 -3.91
CA ILE A 335 2.06 10.79 -4.16
C ILE A 335 1.60 12.24 -3.89
N PRO A 336 1.03 12.95 -4.87
CA PRO A 336 0.37 14.22 -4.58
C PRO A 336 -0.70 14.00 -3.52
N GLU A 337 -0.72 14.82 -2.49
CA GLU A 337 -1.75 14.74 -1.45
C GLU A 337 -3.09 15.20 -2.03
N ALA A 338 -4.17 14.63 -1.52
CA ALA A 338 -5.52 15.05 -1.85
C ALA A 338 -5.93 16.18 -0.92
N ASP A 339 -5.58 17.41 -1.30
CA ASP A 339 -5.79 18.61 -0.49
C ASP A 339 -7.24 18.73 -0.01
N GLY A 340 -7.40 19.01 1.28
CA GLY A 340 -8.71 19.20 1.91
C GLY A 340 -9.48 17.90 2.21
N LEU A 341 -8.99 16.73 1.79
CA LEU A 341 -9.58 15.43 2.11
C LEU A 341 -8.94 14.81 3.35
N SER A 342 -9.74 14.11 4.14
CA SER A 342 -9.24 13.35 5.28
C SER A 342 -8.90 11.92 4.87
N LEU A 343 -7.65 11.52 5.07
CA LEU A 343 -7.21 10.15 4.80
C LEU A 343 -7.94 9.17 5.72
N THR A 344 -8.80 8.33 5.13
CA THR A 344 -9.57 7.33 5.88
C THR A 344 -8.72 6.09 6.13
N ARG A 345 -7.99 5.63 5.12
CA ARG A 345 -7.20 4.39 5.18
C ARG A 345 -5.96 4.48 4.30
N ALA A 346 -4.88 3.83 4.74
CA ALA A 346 -3.74 3.51 3.90
C ALA A 346 -3.58 1.99 3.81
N VAL A 347 -3.25 1.50 2.62
CA VAL A 347 -3.12 0.07 2.34
C VAL A 347 -1.78 -0.18 1.67
N ASP A 348 -1.02 -1.12 2.20
CA ASP A 348 0.15 -1.67 1.53
C ASP A 348 -0.34 -2.59 0.40
N THR A 349 0.06 -2.28 -0.84
CA THR A 349 -0.32 -3.09 -2.01
C THR A 349 0.79 -4.05 -2.44
N GLY A 350 1.84 -4.20 -1.62
CA GLY A 350 3.00 -5.04 -1.88
C GLY A 350 4.01 -4.41 -2.83
N ALA A 351 5.22 -4.97 -2.86
CA ALA A 351 6.32 -4.54 -3.73
C ALA A 351 6.62 -3.02 -3.67
N GLY A 352 6.47 -2.40 -2.51
CA GLY A 352 6.70 -0.95 -2.31
C GLY A 352 5.54 -0.06 -2.75
N GLY A 353 4.38 -0.63 -3.05
CA GLY A 353 3.18 0.11 -3.39
C GLY A 353 2.39 0.56 -2.15
N LEU A 354 1.74 1.70 -2.25
CA LEU A 354 0.89 2.29 -1.22
C LEU A 354 -0.39 2.83 -1.84
N MET A 355 -1.54 2.41 -1.30
CA MET A 355 -2.84 2.97 -1.65
C MET A 355 -3.35 3.86 -0.52
N LEU A 356 -3.79 5.06 -0.87
CA LEU A 356 -4.47 6.01 0.00
C LEU A 356 -5.96 6.03 -0.34
N CYS A 357 -6.82 5.89 0.67
CA CYS A 357 -8.27 5.85 0.51
C CYS A 357 -8.91 7.03 1.25
N TYR A 358 -9.82 7.70 0.55
CA TYR A 358 -10.61 8.83 1.04
C TYR A 358 -12.08 8.54 0.80
N GLU A 359 -12.93 8.74 1.79
CA GLU A 359 -14.37 8.54 1.73
C GLU A 359 -15.11 9.88 1.69
N ASP A 360 -16.39 9.87 1.33
CA ASP A 360 -17.24 11.07 1.20
C ASP A 360 -16.68 12.12 0.20
N VAL A 361 -16.09 11.64 -0.90
CA VAL A 361 -15.47 12.45 -1.95
C VAL A 361 -16.50 12.73 -3.05
N GLY A 362 -16.63 14.01 -3.44
CA GLY A 362 -17.43 14.41 -4.58
C GLY A 362 -16.64 14.45 -5.89
N GLU A 363 -17.36 14.52 -7.02
CA GLU A 363 -16.74 14.59 -8.37
C GLU A 363 -15.82 15.82 -8.53
N GLY A 364 -16.15 16.95 -7.86
CA GLY A 364 -15.33 18.16 -7.87
C GLY A 364 -13.96 17.94 -7.21
N GLU A 365 -13.94 17.23 -6.09
CA GLU A 365 -12.70 16.90 -5.36
C GLU A 365 -11.85 15.87 -6.11
N TYR A 366 -12.49 14.89 -6.74
CA TYR A 366 -11.79 13.98 -7.67
C TYR A 366 -11.13 14.74 -8.83
N THR A 367 -11.86 15.68 -9.45
CA THR A 367 -11.32 16.52 -10.53
C THR A 367 -10.16 17.39 -10.05
N ALA A 368 -10.29 17.97 -8.83
CA ALA A 368 -9.22 18.76 -8.23
C ALA A 368 -7.96 17.90 -7.97
N TYR A 369 -8.12 16.66 -7.50
CA TYR A 369 -7.00 15.76 -7.33
C TYR A 369 -6.28 15.45 -8.66
N ARG A 370 -7.02 15.17 -9.73
CA ARG A 370 -6.43 14.93 -11.05
C ARG A 370 -5.57 16.13 -11.50
N THR A 371 -6.09 17.33 -11.32
CA THR A 371 -5.35 18.57 -11.61
C THR A 371 -4.10 18.70 -10.73
N SER A 372 -4.18 18.33 -9.44
CA SER A 372 -3.02 18.31 -8.54
C SER A 372 -1.95 17.33 -9.01
N ALA A 373 -2.33 16.13 -9.45
CA ALA A 373 -1.41 15.16 -10.01
C ALA A 373 -0.71 15.69 -11.27
N GLU A 374 -1.46 16.32 -12.20
CA GLU A 374 -0.92 16.95 -13.41
C GLU A 374 0.04 18.10 -13.08
N ASN A 375 -0.31 18.96 -12.11
CA ASN A 375 0.56 20.04 -11.63
C ASN A 375 1.85 19.53 -10.96
N ALA A 376 1.78 18.34 -10.35
CA ALA A 376 2.95 17.65 -9.81
C ALA A 376 3.82 17.00 -10.89
N GLY A 377 3.45 17.14 -12.18
CA GLY A 377 4.20 16.65 -13.35
C GLY A 377 3.85 15.22 -13.77
N PHE A 378 2.75 14.66 -13.28
CA PHE A 378 2.23 13.38 -13.77
C PHE A 378 1.40 13.58 -15.04
N THR A 379 1.52 12.68 -15.99
CA THR A 379 0.77 12.66 -17.24
C THR A 379 -0.19 11.48 -17.24
N CYS A 380 -1.47 11.72 -17.52
CA CYS A 380 -2.45 10.64 -17.68
C CYS A 380 -2.14 9.85 -18.96
N VAL A 381 -1.79 8.57 -18.81
CA VAL A 381 -1.41 7.69 -19.94
C VAL A 381 -2.53 6.73 -20.32
N ASP A 382 -3.47 6.45 -19.42
CA ASP A 382 -4.67 5.66 -19.71
C ASP A 382 -5.83 6.07 -18.80
N SER A 383 -7.05 5.83 -19.27
CA SER A 383 -8.26 6.04 -18.47
C SER A 383 -9.38 5.13 -18.96
N ASN A 384 -10.23 4.73 -18.01
CA ASN A 384 -11.43 3.93 -18.29
C ASN A 384 -12.57 4.36 -17.38
N THR A 385 -13.79 4.07 -17.82
CA THR A 385 -15.01 4.28 -17.03
C THR A 385 -15.85 2.99 -17.06
N ILE A 386 -16.25 2.51 -15.88
CA ILE A 386 -17.08 1.32 -15.73
C ILE A 386 -18.33 1.72 -14.93
N GLY A 387 -19.46 1.90 -15.60
CA GLY A 387 -20.65 2.49 -15.00
C GLY A 387 -20.39 3.93 -14.57
N GLU A 388 -20.55 4.21 -13.28
CA GLU A 388 -20.30 5.54 -12.68
C GLU A 388 -18.87 5.65 -12.11
N SER A 389 -18.09 4.59 -12.16
CA SER A 389 -16.72 4.55 -11.62
C SER A 389 -15.71 4.97 -12.66
N SER A 390 -14.78 5.85 -12.28
CA SER A 390 -13.73 6.40 -13.15
C SER A 390 -12.35 5.97 -12.68
N TYR A 391 -11.51 5.57 -13.63
CA TYR A 391 -10.15 5.08 -13.39
C TYR A 391 -9.17 5.81 -14.29
N SER A 392 -8.01 6.14 -13.78
CA SER A 392 -6.95 6.82 -14.55
C SER A 392 -5.57 6.36 -14.09
N THR A 393 -4.69 6.12 -15.05
CA THR A 393 -3.29 5.77 -14.81
C THR A 393 -2.39 6.93 -15.20
N TYR A 394 -1.47 7.29 -14.33
CA TYR A 394 -0.55 8.40 -14.53
C TYR A 394 0.90 7.94 -14.42
N GLU A 395 1.75 8.53 -15.24
CA GLU A 395 3.20 8.36 -15.20
C GLU A 395 3.89 9.73 -15.10
N LYS A 396 5.07 9.74 -14.48
CA LYS A 396 5.93 10.92 -14.41
C LYS A 396 7.35 10.52 -14.79
N GLU A 397 7.87 11.08 -15.84
CA GLU A 397 9.21 10.80 -16.36
C GLU A 397 10.27 10.91 -15.24
N GLY A 398 11.09 9.89 -15.11
CA GLY A 398 12.18 9.82 -14.14
C GLY A 398 11.78 9.66 -12.68
N SER A 399 10.48 9.56 -12.36
CA SER A 399 10.04 9.35 -10.97
C SER A 399 10.17 7.89 -10.52
N GLY A 400 10.15 6.96 -11.46
CA GLY A 400 10.05 5.52 -11.21
C GLY A 400 8.74 5.13 -10.50
N THR A 401 7.72 5.99 -10.56
CA THR A 401 6.42 5.83 -9.88
C THR A 401 5.27 5.94 -10.86
N ARG A 402 4.36 4.98 -10.83
CA ARG A 402 3.07 5.03 -11.51
C ARG A 402 1.95 5.23 -10.50
N LEU A 403 0.98 6.10 -10.84
CA LEU A 403 -0.21 6.31 -10.02
C LEU A 403 -1.42 5.69 -10.71
N TYR A 404 -2.23 4.98 -9.93
CA TYR A 404 -3.56 4.50 -10.30
C TYR A 404 -4.57 5.24 -9.44
N VAL A 405 -5.48 5.96 -10.09
CA VAL A 405 -6.46 6.82 -9.43
C VAL A 405 -7.85 6.29 -9.75
N ALA A 406 -8.59 5.86 -8.74
CA ALA A 406 -9.94 5.34 -8.87
C ALA A 406 -10.92 6.23 -8.09
N TYR A 407 -12.01 6.62 -8.74
CA TYR A 407 -13.14 7.30 -8.11
C TYR A 407 -14.39 6.45 -8.31
N ALA A 408 -14.92 5.89 -7.24
CA ALA A 408 -16.04 4.96 -7.27
C ALA A 408 -16.87 5.04 -5.99
N GLY A 409 -18.20 5.11 -6.12
CA GLY A 409 -19.11 5.08 -4.98
C GLY A 409 -18.90 6.21 -3.96
N GLY A 410 -18.41 7.38 -4.39
CA GLY A 410 -18.09 8.50 -3.48
C GLY A 410 -16.78 8.30 -2.70
N ALA A 411 -15.91 7.40 -3.15
CA ALA A 411 -14.57 7.20 -2.59
C ALA A 411 -13.49 7.48 -3.63
N LEU A 412 -12.38 8.07 -3.20
CA LEU A 412 -11.18 8.26 -3.99
C LEU A 412 -10.08 7.31 -3.48
N ARG A 413 -9.49 6.53 -4.37
CA ARG A 413 -8.33 5.69 -4.10
C ARG A 413 -7.18 6.14 -4.98
N ILE A 414 -6.01 6.33 -4.37
CA ILE A 414 -4.78 6.74 -5.03
C ILE A 414 -3.74 5.67 -4.71
N THR A 415 -3.37 4.87 -5.69
CA THR A 415 -2.34 3.85 -5.53
C THR A 415 -1.07 4.30 -6.22
N ALA A 416 0.03 4.42 -5.49
CA ALA A 416 1.35 4.66 -6.04
C ALA A 416 2.18 3.39 -6.00
N GLU A 417 2.73 3.00 -7.13
CA GLU A 417 3.57 1.80 -7.24
C GLU A 417 4.84 2.08 -8.05
N PRO A 418 5.91 1.28 -7.85
CA PRO A 418 7.05 1.30 -8.74
C PRO A 418 6.64 0.99 -10.19
N GLU A 419 7.22 1.69 -11.16
CA GLU A 419 6.97 1.46 -12.59
C GLU A 419 7.33 0.03 -13.03
N ASP A 420 8.27 -0.62 -12.35
CA ASP A 420 8.72 -1.98 -12.62
C ASP A 420 7.75 -3.08 -12.15
N ASN A 421 6.65 -2.72 -11.47
CA ASN A 421 5.55 -3.65 -11.15
C ASN A 421 4.79 -4.15 -12.40
N GLY A 422 5.18 -3.66 -13.59
CA GLY A 422 4.59 -4.04 -14.86
C GLY A 422 3.22 -3.41 -15.11
N TYR A 423 2.98 -2.95 -16.31
CA TYR A 423 1.70 -2.40 -16.77
C TYR A 423 1.46 -2.83 -18.21
N TYR A 424 0.21 -3.16 -18.54
CA TYR A 424 -0.15 -3.60 -19.87
C TYR A 424 -1.59 -3.16 -20.20
N SER A 425 -1.74 -2.23 -21.13
CA SER A 425 -3.04 -1.74 -21.61
C SER A 425 -3.44 -2.36 -22.96
N GLY A 426 -2.63 -3.25 -23.51
CA GLY A 426 -2.77 -3.76 -24.86
C GLY A 426 -2.26 -2.74 -25.87
N GLY A 427 -3.16 -2.15 -26.65
CA GLY A 427 -2.81 -1.06 -27.59
C GLY A 427 -3.10 -1.36 -29.05
N ASP A 428 -3.70 -2.49 -29.35
CA ASP A 428 -4.09 -2.83 -30.72
C ASP A 428 -5.42 -2.17 -31.07
N ALA A 429 -5.51 -1.73 -32.32
CA ALA A 429 -6.76 -1.20 -32.87
C ALA A 429 -7.84 -2.29 -32.89
N ASP A 430 -9.07 -1.88 -32.74
CA ASP A 430 -10.23 -2.75 -33.00
C ASP A 430 -10.16 -3.24 -34.44
N ILE A 431 -9.80 -4.49 -34.62
CA ILE A 431 -9.84 -5.17 -35.91
C ILE A 431 -11.03 -6.12 -35.91
N GLY A 432 -11.95 -5.90 -36.82
CA GLY A 432 -13.08 -6.82 -37.00
C GLY A 432 -12.58 -8.24 -37.25
N GLY A 433 -13.28 -9.22 -36.71
CA GLY A 433 -12.93 -10.63 -36.89
C GLY A 433 -13.66 -11.54 -35.90
N LYS A 434 -13.42 -12.83 -36.05
CA LYS A 434 -14.04 -13.85 -35.19
C LYS A 434 -13.24 -13.98 -33.91
N VAL A 435 -13.88 -13.75 -32.77
CA VAL A 435 -13.36 -14.02 -31.43
C VAL A 435 -14.01 -15.31 -30.90
N VAL A 436 -13.22 -16.22 -30.34
CA VAL A 436 -13.71 -17.49 -29.83
C VAL A 436 -13.28 -17.67 -28.38
N PHE A 437 -14.25 -17.75 -27.49
CA PHE A 437 -14.04 -18.12 -26.08
C PHE A 437 -14.20 -19.64 -25.93
N THR A 438 -13.28 -20.27 -25.21
CA THR A 438 -13.25 -21.72 -25.04
C THR A 438 -13.10 -22.09 -23.58
N GLN A 439 -14.01 -22.92 -23.06
CA GLN A 439 -13.87 -23.59 -21.77
C GLN A 439 -13.13 -24.92 -21.97
N MET A 440 -12.03 -25.14 -21.25
CA MET A 440 -11.25 -26.36 -21.32
C MET A 440 -11.96 -27.49 -20.56
N ALA A 441 -11.97 -28.70 -21.14
CA ALA A 441 -12.23 -29.93 -20.40
C ALA A 441 -10.94 -30.38 -19.72
N LEU A 442 -10.92 -30.36 -18.39
CA LEU A 442 -9.74 -30.67 -17.60
C LEU A 442 -9.61 -32.15 -17.28
N SER A 443 -8.40 -32.56 -16.92
CA SER A 443 -8.06 -33.98 -16.68
C SER A 443 -8.56 -34.50 -15.34
N TYR A 444 -8.77 -33.62 -14.35
CA TYR A 444 -9.23 -33.94 -12.98
C TYR A 444 -8.46 -35.15 -12.35
N PRO A 445 -7.16 -35.07 -12.15
CA PRO A 445 -6.34 -36.19 -11.68
C PRO A 445 -6.70 -36.62 -10.25
N GLY A 446 -6.75 -37.92 -10.00
CA GLY A 446 -7.11 -38.49 -8.70
C GLY A 446 -8.55 -38.17 -8.29
N ASP A 447 -8.73 -37.68 -7.05
CA ASP A 447 -10.03 -37.28 -6.50
C ASP A 447 -10.36 -35.80 -6.75
N ASN A 448 -9.54 -35.08 -7.53
CA ASN A 448 -9.77 -33.67 -7.87
C ASN A 448 -11.02 -33.55 -8.76
N THR A 449 -11.84 -32.58 -8.45
CA THR A 449 -13.08 -32.33 -9.18
C THR A 449 -13.28 -30.83 -9.49
N ASN A 450 -12.41 -29.97 -8.91
CA ASN A 450 -12.31 -28.54 -9.16
C ASN A 450 -11.36 -28.29 -10.32
N GLY A 451 -11.21 -27.05 -10.72
CA GLY A 451 -10.23 -26.60 -11.70
C GLY A 451 -10.83 -25.66 -12.72
N MET A 452 -10.04 -24.73 -13.19
CA MET A 452 -10.44 -23.70 -14.14
C MET A 452 -9.42 -23.58 -15.28
N GLY A 453 -9.93 -23.47 -16.51
CA GLY A 453 -9.10 -23.19 -17.68
C GLY A 453 -9.94 -22.65 -18.82
N TYR A 454 -9.57 -21.46 -19.33
CA TYR A 454 -10.21 -20.81 -20.47
C TYR A 454 -9.19 -20.29 -21.46
N VAL A 455 -9.57 -20.27 -22.73
CA VAL A 455 -8.77 -19.71 -23.82
C VAL A 455 -9.63 -18.76 -24.65
N LEU A 456 -9.17 -17.54 -24.87
CA LEU A 456 -9.74 -16.60 -25.82
C LEU A 456 -8.84 -16.55 -27.06
N LYS A 457 -9.36 -16.96 -28.20
CA LYS A 457 -8.72 -16.75 -29.49
C LYS A 457 -9.22 -15.45 -30.07
N LEU A 458 -8.31 -14.51 -30.29
CA LEU A 458 -8.58 -13.16 -30.77
C LEU A 458 -8.75 -13.13 -32.30
N ALA A 459 -9.21 -12.00 -32.82
CA ALA A 459 -9.51 -11.81 -34.24
C ALA A 459 -8.26 -11.94 -35.14
N ASP A 460 -7.08 -11.61 -34.63
CA ASP A 460 -5.80 -11.78 -35.33
C ASP A 460 -5.19 -13.19 -35.21
N GLY A 461 -5.87 -14.11 -34.51
CA GLY A 461 -5.41 -15.47 -34.26
C GLY A 461 -4.51 -15.63 -33.04
N SER A 462 -4.16 -14.56 -32.31
CA SER A 462 -3.45 -14.62 -31.04
C SER A 462 -4.38 -15.08 -29.90
N PHE A 463 -3.82 -15.32 -28.70
CA PHE A 463 -4.55 -15.93 -27.60
C PHE A 463 -4.40 -15.13 -26.29
N VAL A 464 -5.43 -15.24 -25.43
CA VAL A 464 -5.37 -14.98 -24.00
C VAL A 464 -5.78 -16.26 -23.26
N ILE A 465 -5.11 -16.59 -22.16
CA ILE A 465 -5.38 -17.80 -21.38
C ILE A 465 -5.71 -17.38 -19.93
N TRP A 466 -6.72 -17.98 -19.34
CA TRP A 466 -7.01 -17.89 -17.89
C TRP A 466 -6.72 -19.24 -17.25
N ASP A 467 -5.85 -19.24 -16.23
CA ASP A 467 -5.44 -20.41 -15.45
C ASP A 467 -4.95 -21.58 -16.34
N GLY A 468 -5.62 -22.70 -16.35
CA GLY A 468 -5.32 -23.81 -17.25
C GLY A 468 -5.47 -25.21 -16.62
N GLY A 469 -5.81 -25.25 -15.31
CA GLY A 469 -6.05 -26.51 -14.62
C GLY A 469 -4.76 -27.17 -14.08
N PHE A 470 -4.62 -28.45 -14.30
CA PHE A 470 -3.64 -29.33 -13.70
C PHE A 470 -2.40 -29.56 -14.59
N THR A 471 -1.40 -30.22 -14.03
CA THR A 471 -0.17 -30.62 -14.73
C THR A 471 -0.47 -31.38 -16.03
N GLU A 472 -1.44 -32.30 -15.98
CA GLU A 472 -1.84 -33.16 -17.11
C GLU A 472 -2.46 -32.36 -18.26
N ASP A 473 -3.00 -31.17 -17.97
CA ASP A 473 -3.71 -30.33 -18.95
C ASP A 473 -2.75 -29.55 -19.87
N ALA A 474 -1.48 -29.40 -19.50
CA ALA A 474 -0.51 -28.64 -20.27
C ALA A 474 -0.30 -29.21 -21.69
N ALA A 475 -0.32 -30.53 -21.86
CA ALA A 475 -0.14 -31.18 -23.16
C ALA A 475 -1.34 -30.92 -24.09
N GLN A 476 -2.56 -31.01 -23.59
CA GLN A 476 -3.76 -30.75 -24.37
C GLN A 476 -3.91 -29.26 -24.73
N LEU A 477 -3.53 -28.36 -23.83
CA LEU A 477 -3.49 -26.92 -24.10
C LEU A 477 -2.47 -26.61 -25.22
N ALA A 478 -1.26 -27.15 -25.15
CA ALA A 478 -0.25 -26.99 -26.21
C ALA A 478 -0.74 -27.51 -27.57
N ALA A 479 -1.44 -28.65 -27.58
CA ALA A 479 -2.03 -29.21 -28.80
C ALA A 479 -3.17 -28.34 -29.35
N TYR A 480 -4.03 -27.80 -28.48
CA TYR A 480 -5.10 -26.90 -28.85
C TYR A 480 -4.58 -25.60 -29.49
N LEU A 481 -3.61 -24.96 -28.85
CA LEU A 481 -2.98 -23.74 -29.35
C LEU A 481 -2.35 -23.96 -30.74
N LYS A 482 -1.62 -25.06 -30.92
CA LYS A 482 -1.03 -25.44 -32.23
C LYS A 482 -2.10 -25.66 -33.30
N LYS A 483 -3.17 -26.41 -32.98
CA LYS A 483 -4.27 -26.69 -33.89
C LYS A 483 -4.98 -25.44 -34.37
N ASN A 484 -5.04 -24.42 -33.52
CA ASN A 484 -5.75 -23.17 -33.75
C ASN A 484 -4.87 -22.03 -34.31
N THR A 485 -3.59 -22.32 -34.58
CA THR A 485 -2.62 -21.40 -35.19
C THR A 485 -2.36 -21.78 -36.65
N ALA A 486 -2.05 -20.80 -37.50
CA ALA A 486 -1.75 -21.05 -38.91
C ALA A 486 -0.56 -22.00 -39.08
N ALA A 487 -0.60 -22.82 -40.12
CA ALA A 487 0.42 -23.82 -40.37
C ALA A 487 1.82 -23.18 -40.53
N GLY A 488 2.78 -23.62 -39.74
CA GLY A 488 4.17 -23.12 -39.75
C GLY A 488 4.40 -21.92 -38.81
N GLU A 489 3.37 -21.38 -38.21
CA GLU A 489 3.47 -20.30 -37.22
C GLU A 489 3.57 -20.85 -35.79
N LYS A 490 4.17 -20.05 -34.90
CA LYS A 490 4.22 -20.32 -33.47
C LYS A 490 3.02 -19.66 -32.80
N PRO A 491 2.23 -20.40 -31.97
CA PRO A 491 1.14 -19.79 -31.23
C PRO A 491 1.58 -18.56 -30.44
N TYR A 492 0.84 -17.46 -30.59
CA TYR A 492 1.12 -16.20 -29.93
C TYR A 492 0.13 -15.98 -28.79
N VAL A 493 0.62 -16.05 -27.55
CA VAL A 493 -0.14 -15.76 -26.33
C VAL A 493 0.26 -14.37 -25.86
N ARG A 494 -0.65 -13.43 -25.99
CA ARG A 494 -0.43 -12.04 -25.56
C ARG A 494 -0.44 -11.93 -24.04
N LEU A 495 -1.32 -12.70 -23.41
CA LEU A 495 -1.53 -12.63 -21.97
C LEU A 495 -1.92 -14.02 -21.42
N TRP A 496 -1.25 -14.42 -20.35
CA TRP A 496 -1.67 -15.54 -19.51
C TRP A 496 -2.05 -15.01 -18.15
N ILE A 497 -3.33 -15.08 -17.79
CA ILE A 497 -3.89 -14.57 -16.53
C ILE A 497 -3.95 -15.72 -15.55
N LEU A 498 -3.28 -15.62 -14.41
CA LEU A 498 -3.49 -16.51 -13.28
C LEU A 498 -4.37 -15.78 -12.26
N THR A 499 -5.58 -16.29 -12.06
CA THR A 499 -6.55 -15.65 -11.18
C THR A 499 -6.03 -15.61 -9.74
N HIS A 500 -5.52 -16.74 -9.26
CA HIS A 500 -4.89 -16.86 -7.93
C HIS A 500 -3.97 -18.09 -7.86
N MET A 501 -3.33 -18.33 -6.71
CA MET A 501 -2.20 -19.28 -6.62
C MET A 501 -2.56 -20.68 -6.09
N HIS A 502 -3.80 -21.15 -6.25
CA HIS A 502 -4.13 -22.54 -5.97
C HIS A 502 -3.67 -23.50 -7.08
N GLY A 503 -3.44 -24.76 -6.70
CA GLY A 503 -2.85 -25.77 -7.60
C GLY A 503 -3.70 -26.04 -8.84
N ASP A 504 -5.01 -26.15 -8.70
CA ASP A 504 -5.97 -26.40 -9.76
C ASP A 504 -6.18 -25.21 -10.74
N HIS A 505 -5.42 -24.13 -10.55
CA HIS A 505 -5.33 -22.97 -11.43
C HIS A 505 -3.94 -22.80 -12.05
N ILE A 506 -2.86 -23.03 -11.27
CA ILE A 506 -1.49 -22.72 -11.71
C ILE A 506 -0.67 -23.92 -12.20
N GLN A 507 -1.07 -25.17 -11.90
CA GLN A 507 -0.23 -26.34 -12.20
C GLN A 507 -0.01 -26.53 -13.71
N CYS A 508 -1.03 -26.24 -14.52
CA CYS A 508 -0.89 -26.26 -15.98
C CYS A 508 0.18 -25.25 -16.45
N PHE A 509 0.16 -24.02 -15.96
CA PHE A 509 1.16 -23.00 -16.30
C PHE A 509 2.58 -23.45 -15.93
N LEU A 510 2.78 -24.01 -14.73
CA LEU A 510 4.08 -24.47 -14.26
C LEU A 510 4.63 -25.61 -15.13
N GLU A 511 3.79 -26.58 -15.47
CA GLU A 511 4.16 -27.69 -16.35
C GLU A 511 4.39 -27.20 -17.79
N PHE A 512 3.55 -26.28 -18.28
CA PHE A 512 3.70 -25.69 -19.60
C PHE A 512 5.04 -24.94 -19.72
N ALA A 513 5.40 -24.16 -18.70
CA ALA A 513 6.68 -23.49 -18.61
C ALA A 513 7.87 -24.49 -18.62
N ALA A 514 7.73 -25.60 -17.93
CA ALA A 514 8.79 -26.61 -17.84
C ALA A 514 8.99 -27.40 -19.14
N ARG A 515 7.90 -27.71 -19.87
CA ARG A 515 7.97 -28.64 -21.02
C ARG A 515 7.60 -28.03 -22.36
N TYR A 516 6.80 -26.99 -22.37
CA TYR A 516 6.18 -26.44 -23.59
C TYR A 516 6.50 -24.97 -23.84
N ALA A 517 7.35 -24.31 -23.04
CA ALA A 517 7.67 -22.90 -23.20
C ALA A 517 8.15 -22.56 -24.64
N GLY A 518 8.91 -23.43 -25.27
CA GLY A 518 9.36 -23.29 -26.65
C GLY A 518 8.25 -23.37 -27.71
N VAL A 519 7.06 -23.87 -27.33
CA VAL A 519 5.92 -24.05 -28.27
C VAL A 519 5.22 -22.74 -28.57
N ILE A 520 5.17 -21.80 -27.62
CA ILE A 520 4.46 -20.53 -27.76
C ILE A 520 5.41 -19.34 -27.67
N ARG A 521 4.97 -18.20 -28.18
CA ARG A 521 5.43 -16.87 -27.76
C ARG A 521 4.48 -16.39 -26.66
N LEU A 522 5.00 -16.07 -25.48
CA LEU A 522 4.24 -15.42 -24.40
C LEU A 522 4.80 -14.02 -24.21
N ASP A 523 3.94 -13.00 -24.24
CA ASP A 523 4.36 -11.62 -23.97
C ASP A 523 4.29 -11.31 -22.46
N ASN A 524 3.15 -11.62 -21.80
CA ASN A 524 2.96 -11.26 -20.39
C ASN A 524 2.24 -12.35 -19.61
N LEU A 525 2.65 -12.52 -18.35
CA LEU A 525 1.86 -13.16 -17.30
C LEU A 525 1.21 -12.07 -16.46
N MET A 526 -0.09 -12.18 -16.19
CA MET A 526 -0.84 -11.28 -15.31
C MET A 526 -1.25 -12.01 -14.03
N ALA A 527 -0.95 -11.44 -12.88
CA ALA A 527 -1.40 -11.93 -11.57
C ALA A 527 -1.34 -10.81 -10.52
N ALA A 528 -2.25 -10.85 -9.55
CA ALA A 528 -2.22 -10.01 -8.36
C ALA A 528 -2.03 -10.89 -7.12
N VAL A 529 -0.86 -10.84 -6.51
CA VAL A 529 -0.53 -11.65 -5.33
C VAL A 529 -0.06 -10.72 -4.22
N PRO A 530 -0.72 -10.72 -3.04
CA PRO A 530 -0.29 -9.91 -1.91
C PRO A 530 1.06 -10.37 -1.37
N ASP A 531 1.80 -9.45 -0.77
CA ASP A 531 2.99 -9.78 0.01
C ASP A 531 2.63 -10.20 1.45
N THR A 532 3.65 -10.47 2.28
CA THR A 532 3.47 -10.91 3.67
C THR A 532 2.70 -9.94 4.56
N TYR A 533 2.71 -8.64 4.25
CA TYR A 533 1.98 -7.64 5.03
C TYR A 533 0.50 -7.54 4.64
N CYS A 534 0.18 -7.87 3.40
CA CYS A 534 -1.20 -7.92 2.91
C CYS A 534 -1.85 -9.28 3.19
N ASP A 535 -1.06 -10.32 3.31
CA ASP A 535 -1.47 -11.70 3.53
C ASP A 535 -1.19 -12.13 4.98
N PRO A 536 -2.21 -12.22 5.86
CA PRO A 536 -2.03 -12.63 7.25
C PRO A 536 -1.49 -14.06 7.41
N GLU A 537 -1.60 -14.90 6.40
CA GLU A 537 -1.06 -16.27 6.40
C GLU A 537 0.41 -16.33 5.94
N GLY A 538 0.96 -15.21 5.45
CA GLY A 538 2.35 -15.07 5.01
C GLY A 538 2.53 -15.19 3.50
N ALA A 539 3.77 -15.02 3.04
CA ALA A 539 4.12 -15.04 1.62
C ALA A 539 3.65 -16.32 0.93
N CYS A 540 3.12 -16.17 -0.28
CA CYS A 540 2.65 -17.29 -1.09
C CYS A 540 3.82 -18.01 -1.79
N PRO A 541 4.29 -19.19 -1.32
CA PRO A 541 5.42 -19.92 -1.95
C PRO A 541 5.13 -20.34 -3.39
N ALA A 542 3.86 -20.46 -3.77
CA ALA A 542 3.47 -20.77 -5.13
C ALA A 542 3.80 -19.63 -6.10
N TRP A 543 3.67 -18.38 -5.65
CA TRP A 543 4.03 -17.20 -6.43
C TRP A 543 5.52 -17.19 -6.82
N ASP A 544 6.40 -17.57 -5.91
CA ASP A 544 7.83 -17.68 -6.23
C ASP A 544 8.14 -18.73 -7.29
N LYS A 545 7.38 -19.84 -7.32
CA LYS A 545 7.48 -20.83 -8.39
C LYS A 545 7.03 -20.27 -9.72
N VAL A 546 5.92 -19.54 -9.74
CA VAL A 546 5.36 -18.90 -10.94
C VAL A 546 6.33 -17.85 -11.48
N LYS A 547 6.87 -16.94 -10.64
CA LYS A 547 7.87 -15.94 -11.04
C LYS A 547 9.11 -16.57 -11.70
N ARG A 548 9.59 -17.69 -11.17
CA ARG A 548 10.70 -18.42 -11.79
C ARG A 548 10.30 -19.07 -13.11
N ALA A 549 9.08 -19.59 -13.21
CA ALA A 549 8.59 -20.27 -14.40
C ALA A 549 8.43 -19.33 -15.60
N VAL A 550 8.06 -18.06 -15.38
CA VAL A 550 7.96 -17.03 -16.44
C VAL A 550 9.27 -16.88 -17.21
N ASN A 551 10.42 -17.01 -16.53
CA ASN A 551 11.73 -16.91 -17.15
C ASN A 551 12.01 -18.00 -18.23
N SER A 552 11.18 -19.05 -18.31
CA SER A 552 11.25 -20.06 -19.38
C SER A 552 10.72 -19.54 -20.72
N PHE A 553 9.96 -18.44 -20.71
CA PHE A 553 9.43 -17.80 -21.91
C PHE A 553 10.30 -16.59 -22.26
N ALA A 554 10.98 -16.65 -23.41
CA ALA A 554 11.90 -15.58 -23.81
C ALA A 554 11.19 -14.24 -23.99
N GLY A 555 11.56 -13.26 -23.18
CA GLY A 555 11.03 -11.89 -23.25
C GLY A 555 9.67 -11.68 -22.57
N ALA A 556 9.13 -12.68 -21.88
CA ALA A 556 7.88 -12.53 -21.15
C ALA A 556 8.04 -11.63 -19.92
N GLY A 557 7.08 -10.71 -19.73
CA GLY A 557 6.97 -9.87 -18.55
C GLY A 557 5.97 -10.41 -17.53
N ILE A 558 5.98 -9.81 -16.33
CA ILE A 558 4.93 -9.98 -15.32
C ILE A 558 4.18 -8.66 -15.20
N VAL A 559 2.86 -8.71 -15.22
CA VAL A 559 1.97 -7.57 -15.10
C VAL A 559 1.14 -7.70 -13.82
N LYS A 560 1.13 -6.67 -13.00
CA LYS A 560 0.23 -6.53 -11.85
C LYS A 560 -1.01 -5.74 -12.28
N PRO A 561 -2.20 -6.35 -12.30
CA PRO A 561 -3.44 -5.67 -12.68
C PRO A 561 -4.00 -4.80 -11.55
N HIS A 562 -4.73 -3.75 -11.94
CA HIS A 562 -5.46 -2.86 -11.05
C HIS A 562 -6.93 -2.76 -11.45
N GLU A 563 -7.80 -2.47 -10.49
CA GLU A 563 -9.21 -2.20 -10.77
C GLU A 563 -9.36 -1.04 -11.76
N GLY A 564 -10.14 -1.26 -12.81
CA GLY A 564 -10.37 -0.30 -13.87
C GLY A 564 -9.41 -0.42 -15.06
N ASP A 565 -8.34 -1.22 -14.99
CA ASP A 565 -7.50 -1.47 -16.16
C ASP A 565 -8.34 -2.03 -17.31
N ARG A 566 -8.12 -1.47 -18.50
CA ARG A 566 -8.74 -1.94 -19.75
C ARG A 566 -7.67 -2.32 -20.75
N ILE A 567 -7.58 -3.62 -21.02
CA ILE A 567 -6.61 -4.19 -21.95
C ILE A 567 -7.29 -4.31 -23.31
N ARG A 568 -6.85 -3.49 -24.27
CA ARG A 568 -7.37 -3.42 -25.62
C ARG A 568 -6.69 -4.46 -26.50
N LEU A 569 -7.46 -5.37 -27.07
CA LEU A 569 -6.96 -6.53 -27.81
C LEU A 569 -7.70 -6.65 -29.17
N PRO A 570 -7.11 -7.37 -30.15
CA PRO A 570 -7.75 -7.57 -31.44
C PRO A 570 -9.14 -8.23 -31.35
N GLY A 571 -10.19 -7.44 -31.49
CA GLY A 571 -11.59 -7.87 -31.52
C GLY A 571 -12.25 -8.10 -30.14
N ALA A 572 -11.55 -7.87 -29.04
CA ALA A 572 -12.13 -7.92 -27.70
C ALA A 572 -11.30 -7.09 -26.72
N ASP A 573 -11.94 -6.55 -25.70
CA ASP A 573 -11.25 -5.92 -24.56
C ASP A 573 -11.39 -6.76 -23.31
N ILE A 574 -10.46 -6.59 -22.37
CA ILE A 574 -10.54 -7.18 -21.03
C ILE A 574 -10.52 -6.05 -20.01
N GLU A 575 -11.52 -6.00 -19.16
CA GLU A 575 -11.54 -5.12 -17.99
C GLU A 575 -11.16 -5.90 -16.73
N VAL A 576 -10.31 -5.32 -15.89
CA VAL A 576 -10.02 -5.80 -14.54
C VAL A 576 -11.01 -5.17 -13.58
N LEU A 577 -11.87 -5.96 -12.96
CA LEU A 577 -12.91 -5.50 -12.06
C LEU A 577 -12.52 -5.63 -10.59
N GLY A 578 -11.61 -6.53 -10.25
CA GLY A 578 -11.22 -6.74 -8.86
C GLY A 578 -9.90 -7.46 -8.71
N THR A 579 -9.19 -7.04 -7.68
CA THR A 579 -8.03 -7.70 -7.10
C THR A 579 -8.15 -7.67 -5.58
N TYR A 580 -7.24 -8.30 -4.85
CA TYR A 580 -7.27 -8.26 -3.39
C TYR A 580 -7.25 -6.83 -2.81
N SER A 581 -6.68 -5.86 -3.54
CA SER A 581 -6.61 -4.47 -3.10
C SER A 581 -7.98 -3.82 -2.94
N LEU A 582 -8.97 -4.22 -3.75
CA LEU A 582 -10.35 -3.74 -3.62
C LEU A 582 -10.97 -4.12 -2.27
N ILE A 583 -10.71 -5.33 -1.78
CA ILE A 583 -11.20 -5.80 -0.48
C ILE A 583 -10.52 -5.00 0.64
N LEU A 584 -9.19 -4.83 0.56
CA LEU A 584 -8.40 -4.11 1.55
C LEU A 584 -8.79 -2.62 1.60
N ALA A 585 -9.04 -2.00 0.45
CA ALA A 585 -9.49 -0.62 0.36
C ALA A 585 -10.81 -0.37 1.11
N ARG A 586 -11.69 -1.37 1.14
CA ARG A 586 -12.97 -1.34 1.85
C ARG A 586 -12.89 -1.77 3.31
N GLY A 587 -11.67 -1.98 3.85
CA GLY A 587 -11.44 -2.43 5.23
C GLY A 587 -11.79 -3.89 5.46
N GLY A 588 -12.02 -4.65 4.40
CA GLY A 588 -12.19 -6.09 4.44
C GLY A 588 -10.87 -6.81 4.66
N ARG A 589 -10.96 -8.10 4.88
CA ARG A 589 -9.82 -9.01 4.92
C ARG A 589 -9.94 -9.95 3.75
N SER A 590 -8.86 -10.08 3.03
CA SER A 590 -8.72 -11.11 2.01
C SER A 590 -8.41 -12.44 2.71
N ASP A 591 -9.10 -13.52 2.30
CA ASP A 591 -8.55 -14.87 2.41
C ASP A 591 -7.32 -14.88 1.51
N ALA A 592 -6.22 -15.41 2.04
CA ALA A 592 -4.90 -15.30 1.42
C ALA A 592 -4.76 -15.93 0.02
N ARG A 593 -5.80 -16.57 -0.50
CA ARG A 593 -5.74 -17.28 -1.78
C ARG A 593 -6.93 -17.03 -2.69
N ASN A 594 -8.15 -17.43 -2.29
CA ASN A 594 -9.31 -17.34 -3.18
C ASN A 594 -9.73 -15.89 -3.44
N ASP A 595 -9.78 -15.05 -2.40
CA ASP A 595 -10.11 -13.63 -2.52
C ASP A 595 -8.98 -12.78 -3.12
N THR A 596 -7.81 -13.39 -3.44
CA THR A 596 -6.80 -12.73 -4.29
C THR A 596 -7.11 -12.89 -5.78
N SER A 597 -8.21 -13.55 -6.14
CA SER A 597 -8.59 -13.75 -7.54
C SER A 597 -8.65 -12.44 -8.31
N VAL A 598 -7.95 -12.41 -9.45
CA VAL A 598 -8.09 -11.35 -10.44
C VAL A 598 -9.41 -11.54 -11.17
N VAL A 599 -10.36 -10.67 -10.88
CA VAL A 599 -11.68 -10.68 -11.50
C VAL A 599 -11.65 -9.90 -12.80
N THR A 600 -11.98 -10.55 -13.90
CA THR A 600 -11.94 -9.93 -15.24
C THR A 600 -13.27 -10.03 -15.96
N ARG A 601 -13.51 -9.09 -16.88
CA ARG A 601 -14.62 -9.12 -17.81
C ARG A 601 -14.12 -9.00 -19.24
N ILE A 602 -14.47 -9.95 -20.09
CA ILE A 602 -14.24 -9.87 -21.54
C ILE A 602 -15.39 -9.09 -22.16
N LEU A 603 -15.09 -8.13 -23.02
CA LEU A 603 -16.04 -7.35 -23.80
C LEU A 603 -15.79 -7.62 -25.29
N CYS A 604 -16.82 -8.10 -26.00
CA CYS A 604 -16.76 -8.37 -27.43
C CYS A 604 -18.13 -8.05 -28.07
N GLY A 605 -18.27 -6.86 -28.65
CA GLY A 605 -19.56 -6.33 -29.09
C GLY A 605 -20.54 -6.24 -27.91
N ASP A 606 -21.74 -6.83 -28.07
CA ASP A 606 -22.75 -6.88 -27.01
C ASP A 606 -22.53 -8.05 -26.01
N ASP A 607 -21.54 -8.91 -26.25
CA ASP A 607 -21.23 -10.03 -25.36
C ASP A 607 -20.26 -9.61 -24.25
N GLY A 608 -20.68 -9.79 -23.00
CA GLY A 608 -19.86 -9.64 -21.81
C GLY A 608 -19.68 -10.99 -21.10
N ILE A 609 -18.45 -11.42 -20.81
CA ILE A 609 -18.15 -12.62 -20.03
C ILE A 609 -17.42 -12.22 -18.76
N LEU A 610 -18.07 -12.42 -17.61
CA LEU A 610 -17.48 -12.15 -16.30
C LEU A 610 -16.83 -13.42 -15.74
N LEU A 611 -15.54 -13.33 -15.43
CA LEU A 611 -14.70 -14.38 -14.89
C LEU A 611 -14.21 -14.00 -13.47
N PRO A 612 -14.95 -14.34 -12.41
CA PRO A 612 -14.60 -13.99 -11.04
C PRO A 612 -13.51 -14.89 -10.41
N GLY A 613 -13.02 -15.92 -11.11
CA GLY A 613 -12.12 -16.90 -10.52
C GLY A 613 -12.77 -17.60 -9.33
N ASP A 614 -12.02 -17.68 -8.21
CA ASP A 614 -12.52 -18.29 -6.97
C ASP A 614 -12.98 -17.24 -5.93
N ALA A 615 -13.44 -16.08 -6.40
CA ALA A 615 -13.96 -15.02 -5.56
C ALA A 615 -15.02 -15.51 -4.57
N GLN A 616 -14.84 -15.16 -3.30
CA GLN A 616 -15.74 -15.50 -2.20
C GLN A 616 -16.65 -14.31 -1.83
N ILE A 617 -17.27 -14.38 -0.64
CA ILE A 617 -18.18 -13.36 -0.14
C ILE A 617 -17.54 -11.95 -0.13
N PRO A 618 -16.33 -11.74 0.44
CA PRO A 618 -15.73 -10.40 0.50
C PRO A 618 -15.55 -9.76 -0.88
N MET A 619 -15.04 -10.51 -1.85
CA MET A 619 -14.86 -10.01 -3.21
C MET A 619 -16.23 -9.78 -3.89
N GLY A 620 -17.19 -10.68 -3.74
CA GLY A 620 -18.52 -10.51 -4.31
C GLY A 620 -19.23 -9.25 -3.78
N GLU A 621 -19.14 -8.97 -2.48
CA GLU A 621 -19.70 -7.76 -1.86
C GLU A 621 -18.96 -6.51 -2.33
N ALA A 622 -17.63 -6.56 -2.43
CA ALA A 622 -16.83 -5.45 -2.91
C ALA A 622 -17.16 -5.07 -4.36
N LEU A 623 -17.30 -6.06 -5.25
CA LEU A 623 -17.67 -5.84 -6.65
C LEU A 623 -19.08 -5.22 -6.79
N VAL A 624 -20.06 -5.73 -6.04
CA VAL A 624 -21.43 -5.17 -6.06
C VAL A 624 -21.43 -3.72 -5.58
N ALA A 625 -20.70 -3.43 -4.52
CA ALA A 625 -20.62 -2.08 -3.96
C ALA A 625 -19.84 -1.10 -4.86
N GLU A 626 -18.86 -1.60 -5.65
CA GLU A 626 -18.05 -0.78 -6.56
C GLU A 626 -18.79 -0.45 -7.86
N TYR A 627 -19.45 -1.44 -8.45
CA TYR A 627 -19.93 -1.34 -9.83
C TYR A 627 -21.47 -1.37 -9.96
N GLY A 628 -22.20 -1.90 -8.98
CA GLY A 628 -23.65 -2.03 -9.06
C GLY A 628 -24.10 -2.66 -10.39
N GLU A 629 -25.08 -2.06 -11.06
CA GLU A 629 -25.64 -2.54 -12.34
C GLU A 629 -24.61 -2.63 -13.49
N ALA A 630 -23.45 -1.95 -13.37
CA ALA A 630 -22.37 -2.04 -14.36
C ALA A 630 -21.68 -3.41 -14.39
N LEU A 631 -21.92 -4.29 -13.38
CA LEU A 631 -21.48 -5.69 -13.41
C LEU A 631 -22.25 -6.55 -14.41
N ARG A 632 -23.38 -6.08 -14.95
CA ARG A 632 -24.22 -6.86 -15.84
C ARG A 632 -23.40 -7.49 -16.96
N SER A 633 -23.52 -8.83 -17.10
CA SER A 633 -22.76 -9.60 -18.07
C SER A 633 -23.62 -10.76 -18.58
N LYS A 634 -23.65 -10.97 -19.89
CA LYS A 634 -24.46 -12.01 -20.52
C LYS A 634 -24.01 -13.41 -20.10
N TYR A 635 -22.72 -13.59 -19.91
CA TYR A 635 -22.11 -14.84 -19.49
C TYR A 635 -21.37 -14.64 -18.15
N VAL A 636 -21.40 -15.65 -17.29
CA VAL A 636 -20.66 -15.65 -16.02
C VAL A 636 -20.00 -17.02 -15.77
N GLN A 637 -18.77 -17.02 -15.32
CA GLN A 637 -18.20 -18.20 -14.67
C GLN A 637 -18.78 -18.31 -13.27
N VAL A 638 -19.23 -19.50 -12.89
CA VAL A 638 -19.68 -19.77 -11.51
C VAL A 638 -18.46 -19.73 -10.59
N ALA A 639 -18.44 -18.78 -9.67
CA ALA A 639 -17.29 -18.53 -8.80
C ALA A 639 -16.95 -19.76 -7.94
N HIS A 640 -15.64 -19.99 -7.72
CA HIS A 640 -15.09 -20.99 -6.81
C HIS A 640 -15.70 -22.39 -7.00
N HIS A 641 -15.80 -22.84 -8.24
CA HIS A 641 -16.34 -24.16 -8.61
C HIS A 641 -17.72 -24.44 -8.00
N GLY A 642 -18.52 -23.40 -7.74
CA GLY A 642 -19.79 -23.50 -7.04
C GLY A 642 -19.65 -24.01 -5.60
N SER A 643 -18.56 -23.68 -4.89
CA SER A 643 -18.22 -24.19 -3.57
C SER A 643 -19.38 -24.10 -2.57
N ILE A 644 -19.52 -25.15 -1.74
CA ILE A 644 -20.52 -25.23 -0.67
C ILE A 644 -20.10 -24.42 0.56
N LYS A 645 -18.79 -24.44 0.87
CA LYS A 645 -18.27 -23.87 2.11
C LYS A 645 -17.97 -22.38 2.00
N TRP A 646 -17.48 -21.95 0.81
CA TRP A 646 -17.02 -20.59 0.56
C TRP A 646 -17.58 -20.07 -0.77
N PRO A 647 -18.90 -19.88 -0.85
CA PRO A 647 -19.53 -19.32 -2.05
C PRO A 647 -19.25 -17.83 -2.17
N THR A 648 -19.50 -17.25 -3.34
CA THR A 648 -19.78 -15.82 -3.46
C THR A 648 -21.22 -15.50 -3.04
N THR A 649 -21.64 -14.22 -3.07
CA THR A 649 -22.97 -13.84 -2.59
C THR A 649 -24.07 -14.04 -3.64
N ARG A 650 -25.30 -14.21 -3.17
CA ARG A 650 -26.47 -14.16 -4.04
C ARG A 650 -26.62 -12.80 -4.71
N ALA A 651 -26.39 -11.70 -3.98
CA ALA A 651 -26.44 -10.34 -4.49
C ALA A 651 -25.51 -10.12 -5.70
N PHE A 652 -24.34 -10.76 -5.72
CA PHE A 652 -23.44 -10.73 -6.87
C PHE A 652 -24.15 -11.23 -8.15
N TYR A 653 -24.75 -12.40 -8.12
CA TYR A 653 -25.45 -12.94 -9.31
C TYR A 653 -26.75 -12.19 -9.64
N GLU A 654 -27.44 -11.64 -8.63
CA GLU A 654 -28.60 -10.75 -8.85
C GLU A 654 -28.22 -9.49 -9.61
N THR A 655 -27.00 -8.97 -9.36
CA THR A 655 -26.46 -7.78 -10.02
C THR A 655 -25.93 -8.12 -11.43
N VAL A 656 -25.19 -9.23 -11.58
CA VAL A 656 -24.62 -9.68 -12.86
C VAL A 656 -25.73 -10.03 -13.86
N LYS A 657 -26.85 -10.60 -13.42
CA LYS A 657 -28.01 -11.01 -14.23
C LYS A 657 -27.64 -11.82 -15.47
N PRO A 658 -26.91 -12.96 -15.33
CA PRO A 658 -26.41 -13.71 -16.47
C PRO A 658 -27.57 -14.45 -17.20
N GLU A 659 -27.38 -14.59 -18.52
CA GLU A 659 -28.23 -15.46 -19.37
C GLU A 659 -27.61 -16.85 -19.50
N TYR A 660 -26.31 -16.96 -19.40
CA TYR A 660 -25.51 -18.19 -19.51
C TYR A 660 -24.49 -18.28 -18.40
N ALA A 661 -24.13 -19.49 -18.01
CA ALA A 661 -23.10 -19.72 -17.00
C ALA A 661 -22.14 -20.85 -17.39
N PHE A 662 -20.85 -20.65 -17.09
CA PHE A 662 -19.80 -21.66 -17.19
C PHE A 662 -19.51 -22.23 -15.80
N PHE A 663 -19.63 -23.52 -15.64
CA PHE A 663 -19.29 -24.20 -14.39
C PHE A 663 -17.84 -24.72 -14.46
N PRO A 664 -16.91 -24.16 -13.66
CA PRO A 664 -15.50 -24.58 -13.66
C PRO A 664 -15.30 -25.77 -12.74
N GLY A 665 -15.43 -26.97 -13.27
CA GLY A 665 -15.30 -28.22 -12.52
C GLY A 665 -15.85 -29.41 -13.29
N SER A 666 -15.58 -30.62 -12.79
CA SER A 666 -16.07 -31.84 -13.38
C SER A 666 -17.59 -31.98 -13.32
N ALA A 667 -18.18 -32.83 -14.15
CA ALA A 667 -19.62 -33.18 -14.06
C ALA A 667 -19.98 -33.74 -12.69
N ALA A 668 -19.09 -34.47 -12.02
CA ALA A 668 -19.29 -34.94 -10.65
C ALA A 668 -19.41 -33.79 -9.66
N ARG A 669 -18.52 -32.79 -9.76
CA ARG A 669 -18.59 -31.58 -8.92
C ARG A 669 -19.86 -30.79 -9.19
N TYR A 670 -20.25 -30.62 -10.44
CA TYR A 670 -21.50 -29.98 -10.79
C TYR A 670 -22.72 -30.71 -10.19
N ALA A 671 -22.77 -32.03 -10.30
CA ALA A 671 -23.87 -32.83 -9.74
C ALA A 671 -23.98 -32.71 -8.20
N GLU A 672 -22.87 -32.56 -7.52
CA GLU A 672 -22.79 -32.32 -6.08
C GLU A 672 -23.24 -30.87 -5.74
N ASN A 673 -22.57 -29.88 -6.34
CA ASN A 673 -22.67 -28.48 -5.95
C ASN A 673 -23.96 -27.80 -6.45
N ARG A 674 -24.57 -28.24 -7.55
CA ARG A 674 -25.84 -27.67 -8.06
C ARG A 674 -26.97 -27.66 -7.05
N LYS A 675 -26.85 -28.41 -5.94
CA LYS A 675 -27.84 -28.50 -4.88
C LYS A 675 -27.72 -27.41 -3.82
N THR A 676 -26.64 -26.64 -3.83
CA THR A 676 -26.45 -25.50 -2.91
C THR A 676 -27.43 -24.38 -3.21
N GLU A 677 -27.71 -23.52 -2.25
CA GLU A 677 -28.66 -22.42 -2.43
C GLU A 677 -28.21 -21.43 -3.51
N ILE A 678 -26.92 -21.08 -3.53
CA ILE A 678 -26.32 -20.16 -4.53
C ILE A 678 -26.41 -20.79 -5.93
N ASN A 679 -26.01 -22.05 -6.09
CA ASN A 679 -25.99 -22.69 -7.40
C ASN A 679 -27.41 -22.99 -7.91
N LYS A 680 -28.36 -23.31 -7.04
CA LYS A 680 -29.79 -23.36 -7.39
C LYS A 680 -30.29 -22.01 -7.90
N TYR A 681 -29.82 -20.93 -7.24
CA TYR A 681 -30.19 -19.59 -7.66
C TYR A 681 -29.62 -19.27 -9.04
N VAL A 682 -28.31 -19.49 -9.27
CA VAL A 682 -27.66 -19.31 -10.60
C VAL A 682 -28.42 -20.16 -11.65
N LEU A 683 -28.70 -21.41 -11.35
CA LEU A 683 -29.45 -22.31 -12.26
C LEU A 683 -30.86 -21.79 -12.54
N SER A 684 -31.52 -21.15 -11.57
CA SER A 684 -32.84 -20.53 -11.77
C SER A 684 -32.77 -19.28 -12.67
N LEU A 685 -31.65 -18.57 -12.70
CA LEU A 685 -31.44 -17.44 -13.59
C LEU A 685 -31.22 -17.88 -15.04
N VAL A 686 -30.28 -18.82 -15.26
CA VAL A 686 -29.83 -19.18 -16.61
C VAL A 686 -30.61 -20.36 -17.22
N GLY A 687 -31.17 -21.22 -16.41
CA GLY A 687 -31.78 -22.49 -16.86
C GLY A 687 -30.73 -23.58 -17.17
N ALA A 688 -31.18 -24.85 -17.15
CA ALA A 688 -30.24 -25.98 -17.31
C ALA A 688 -29.61 -26.09 -18.70
N SER A 689 -30.26 -25.59 -19.73
CA SER A 689 -29.72 -25.57 -21.10
C SER A 689 -28.65 -24.53 -21.35
N HIS A 690 -28.52 -23.56 -20.45
CA HIS A 690 -27.53 -22.45 -20.53
C HIS A 690 -26.43 -22.55 -19.46
N MET A 691 -26.36 -23.69 -18.76
CA MET A 691 -25.28 -24.02 -17.85
C MET A 691 -24.28 -24.94 -18.57
N TYR A 692 -23.10 -24.42 -18.87
CA TYR A 692 -22.05 -25.16 -19.58
C TYR A 692 -21.08 -25.79 -18.59
N VAL A 693 -20.94 -27.12 -18.67
CA VAL A 693 -19.95 -27.91 -17.90
C VAL A 693 -19.07 -28.61 -18.91
N ALA A 694 -17.78 -28.24 -18.93
CA ALA A 694 -16.82 -28.88 -19.82
C ALA A 694 -16.39 -30.23 -19.22
N ASP A 695 -17.05 -31.32 -19.64
CA ASP A 695 -16.81 -32.68 -19.21
C ASP A 695 -16.51 -33.58 -20.44
N GLY A 696 -15.24 -33.88 -20.63
CA GLY A 696 -14.75 -34.68 -21.75
C GLY A 696 -14.41 -33.90 -23.01
N ASP A 697 -15.23 -32.96 -23.42
CA ASP A 697 -15.03 -32.12 -24.61
C ASP A 697 -14.89 -30.63 -24.26
N TRP A 698 -14.04 -29.92 -24.99
CA TRP A 698 -13.88 -28.48 -24.91
C TRP A 698 -15.13 -27.78 -25.48
N PHE A 699 -15.64 -26.80 -24.75
CA PHE A 699 -16.78 -26.02 -25.19
C PHE A 699 -16.32 -24.71 -25.85
N GLU A 700 -16.73 -24.46 -27.10
CA GLU A 700 -16.38 -23.24 -27.83
C GLU A 700 -17.61 -22.33 -28.04
N LEU A 701 -17.42 -21.03 -27.78
CA LEU A 701 -18.42 -19.99 -27.99
C LEU A 701 -17.85 -18.91 -28.91
N VAL A 702 -18.53 -18.59 -29.99
CA VAL A 702 -18.17 -17.47 -30.88
C VAL A 702 -18.86 -16.21 -30.36
N LEU A 703 -18.04 -15.18 -30.08
CA LEU A 703 -18.46 -13.89 -29.56
C LEU A 703 -18.67 -12.85 -30.67
N GLY A 704 -19.40 -11.77 -30.33
CA GLY A 704 -19.59 -10.60 -31.22
C GLY A 704 -20.48 -10.87 -32.43
N LYS A 705 -21.45 -11.80 -32.32
CA LYS A 705 -22.44 -12.08 -33.36
C LYS A 705 -23.69 -11.24 -33.23
#